data_213ece0ace8918b6b9cf0dbcdd3b8bbe
#
_entry.id   213ece0ace8918b6b9cf0dbcdd3b8bbe
#
_cell.length_a   1.000
_cell.length_b   1.000
_cell.length_c   1.000
_cell.angle_alpha   90.00
_cell.angle_beta   90.00
_cell.angle_gamma   90.00
#
_symmetry.space_group_name_H-M   'P 1'
#
loop_
_entity.id
_entity.type
_entity.pdbx_description
1 polymer ?
#
loop_
_entity_poly.entity_id
_entity_poly.type
_entity_poly.pdbx_seq_one_letter_code
_entity_poly.pdbx_strand_id
1 'polypeptide(L)'
;MKMKKKLFSLLLMAVTAVTLSAQEQKSVNLNEVEGIENVSEELRTELEKVPTDQFVNLLKVMNPALKSADSELLSGLVEYYKGNTTALAAAASSTPDYEAFIDVIKQISGQVGPYVQKVFPLYLYIMNNRTIPDMDIYAKYDIDTIAAAPVDEIFYGIGDERNNYNPMGLSEAEIAEGLAQGGQVKHNQAYLWGMVTVGSKVYWCTNTNYLCVGGTSGLGSNSKPGEDVSKGYKNKCWVCEFESGTYGKKVHGAVSPEYVQYSDTRMPRIYCYDTKTGMAEDITPSGGDYDRMLQDCQGLRSAGYHKGVVFFGGPSLYGSTAGETVGSSFFAYDADAGKFIGCNDMSNIDGNKITDIRRWCVHNDILYCGVRVTDRNGRDRGAVLRWYGDKENPWQFKVVGWTANEVAELCVFNGRMYVGGWATASEKRNCIVKGPMIPTRGLQPVDIDEPEWDIIWTYNSYDKNSISPNFTYTAGLQVWNGKLYWGMFCASYIIPGLASKMGYKDMTSPEALAFILGQLRQTSFWRVNSRDNVELLYGEEELPVWNRPLTGEDTWSLVKTGYTPIFGRAGFGQVFTAYAWTMAEYHNDLYVGTMNMENLLDAAASEESGNQMFNIVKLLTGVKEENYGFELLRWTSPNKAPRYVTKNGFGNGTAYGIRNFTLAGDDLYIGSASPFNLQKYGGWHLFRLHSDAIGTSVETATTKELGIYFRRYNGAVIFSSANGEDIKTVEVFDLGGSSLETSEGSGNTCTIDTTPYSGRTVVVKVTTARGNWSAKMAF
;
A
#
# COMPACT_ATOMS: atom_id res chain seq x y z
N MET A 1 21.47 -30.25 -25.18
CA MET A 1 21.17 -30.50 -26.61
C MET A 1 21.03 -31.97 -26.99
N LYS A 2 21.75 -32.92 -26.43
CA LYS A 2 21.56 -34.38 -26.68
C LYS A 2 20.28 -34.94 -26.02
N MET A 3 19.86 -34.44 -24.88
CA MET A 3 18.64 -34.88 -24.16
C MET A 3 17.33 -34.41 -24.86
N LYS A 4 17.29 -33.20 -25.43
CA LYS A 4 16.12 -32.71 -26.21
C LYS A 4 15.86 -33.53 -27.47
N LYS A 5 16.89 -34.08 -28.14
CA LYS A 5 16.69 -34.92 -29.33
C LYS A 5 16.15 -36.33 -29.01
N LYS A 6 16.47 -36.91 -27.84
CA LYS A 6 15.92 -38.20 -27.40
C LYS A 6 14.44 -38.09 -27.03
N LEU A 7 14.02 -37.00 -26.36
CA LEU A 7 12.62 -36.75 -26.01
C LEU A 7 11.76 -36.58 -27.27
N PHE A 8 12.28 -35.84 -28.26
CA PHE A 8 11.59 -35.62 -29.53
C PHE A 8 11.48 -36.91 -30.41
N SER A 9 12.47 -37.79 -30.37
CA SER A 9 12.43 -39.07 -31.06
C SER A 9 11.47 -40.08 -30.43
N LEU A 10 11.34 -40.09 -29.11
CA LEU A 10 10.39 -40.93 -28.38
C LEU A 10 8.94 -40.44 -28.54
N LEU A 11 8.69 -39.13 -28.54
CA LEU A 11 7.39 -38.56 -28.88
C LEU A 11 6.95 -38.85 -30.36
N LEU A 12 7.89 -38.81 -31.32
CA LEU A 12 7.59 -39.07 -32.70
C LEU A 12 7.31 -40.57 -32.98
N MET A 13 7.86 -41.48 -32.22
CA MET A 13 7.54 -42.91 -32.31
C MET A 13 6.16 -43.25 -31.72
N ALA A 14 5.68 -42.51 -30.74
CA ALA A 14 4.34 -42.70 -30.20
C ALA A 14 3.22 -42.24 -31.16
N VAL A 15 3.48 -41.31 -32.05
CA VAL A 15 2.49 -40.74 -32.97
C VAL A 15 2.36 -41.56 -34.26
N THR A 16 3.31 -42.45 -34.62
CA THR A 16 3.30 -43.18 -35.91
C THR A 16 2.80 -44.63 -35.84
N ALA A 17 2.32 -45.12 -34.70
CA ALA A 17 1.90 -46.51 -34.53
C ALA A 17 0.38 -46.67 -34.25
N VAL A 18 -0.46 -46.00 -34.98
CA VAL A 18 -1.91 -46.28 -34.98
C VAL A 18 -2.22 -47.17 -36.19
N THR A 19 -1.99 -48.44 -36.02
CA THR A 19 -2.73 -49.59 -36.62
C THR A 19 -2.05 -50.87 -36.18
N LEU A 20 -2.63 -51.64 -35.25
CA LEU A 20 -2.71 -53.10 -35.26
C LEU A 20 -3.10 -53.69 -33.89
N SER A 21 -4.17 -54.48 -33.95
CA SER A 21 -4.56 -55.61 -33.09
C SER A 21 -4.84 -55.42 -31.60
N ALA A 22 -6.04 -55.86 -31.21
CA ALA A 22 -6.47 -56.14 -29.83
C ALA A 22 -5.48 -57.11 -29.15
N GLN A 23 -4.61 -56.57 -28.28
CA GLN A 23 -3.93 -57.30 -27.27
C GLN A 23 -4.52 -56.95 -25.90
N GLU A 24 -4.61 -57.97 -25.01
CA GLU A 24 -5.17 -57.87 -23.65
C GLU A 24 -4.76 -56.54 -22.98
N GLN A 25 -5.76 -55.79 -22.55
CA GLN A 25 -5.58 -54.63 -21.70
C GLN A 25 -4.91 -55.03 -20.40
N LYS A 26 -3.59 -54.90 -20.28
CA LYS A 26 -2.92 -54.95 -18.98
C LYS A 26 -3.38 -53.68 -18.23
N SER A 27 -4.11 -53.88 -17.16
CA SER A 27 -4.42 -52.77 -16.24
C SER A 27 -3.11 -52.28 -15.62
N VAL A 28 -2.77 -51.05 -15.89
CA VAL A 28 -1.61 -50.41 -15.29
C VAL A 28 -1.90 -50.11 -13.84
N ASN A 29 -1.22 -50.80 -12.91
CA ASN A 29 -1.25 -50.43 -11.51
C ASN A 29 -0.26 -49.31 -11.26
N LEU A 30 -0.72 -48.07 -11.36
CA LEU A 30 0.10 -46.88 -11.19
C LEU A 30 0.68 -46.72 -9.78
N ASN A 31 0.11 -47.40 -8.79
CA ASN A 31 0.65 -47.42 -7.41
C ASN A 31 1.99 -48.20 -7.33
N GLU A 32 2.33 -48.95 -8.36
CA GLU A 32 3.60 -49.69 -8.47
C GLU A 32 4.66 -48.88 -9.27
N VAL A 33 4.29 -47.72 -9.79
CA VAL A 33 5.21 -46.87 -10.53
C VAL A 33 6.03 -46.04 -9.53
N GLU A 34 7.24 -46.47 -9.28
CA GLU A 34 8.21 -45.76 -8.43
C GLU A 34 8.44 -44.34 -8.98
N GLY A 35 8.28 -43.31 -8.15
CA GLY A 35 8.43 -41.88 -8.54
C GLY A 35 7.12 -41.14 -8.82
N ILE A 36 5.95 -41.80 -8.73
CA ILE A 36 4.66 -41.12 -8.61
C ILE A 36 4.43 -40.87 -7.12
N GLU A 37 4.63 -39.63 -6.72
CA GLU A 37 4.46 -39.24 -5.32
C GLU A 37 2.98 -39.14 -4.94
N ASN A 38 2.63 -39.67 -3.78
CA ASN A 38 1.27 -39.56 -3.26
C ASN A 38 0.98 -38.15 -2.75
N VAL A 39 -0.12 -37.57 -3.20
CA VAL A 39 -0.64 -36.30 -2.72
C VAL A 39 -1.53 -36.57 -1.49
N SER A 40 -1.44 -35.75 -0.46
CA SER A 40 -2.32 -35.87 0.72
C SER A 40 -3.80 -35.71 0.32
N GLU A 41 -4.71 -36.32 1.08
CA GLU A 41 -6.15 -36.28 0.78
C GLU A 41 -6.70 -34.85 0.85
N GLU A 42 -6.17 -34.03 1.75
CA GLU A 42 -6.51 -32.59 1.86
C GLU A 42 -6.10 -31.82 0.60
N LEU A 43 -4.86 -32.01 0.15
CA LEU A 43 -4.39 -31.37 -1.07
C LEU A 43 -5.15 -31.87 -2.31
N ARG A 44 -5.50 -33.15 -2.36
CA ARG A 44 -6.31 -33.75 -3.43
C ARG A 44 -7.68 -33.07 -3.53
N THR A 45 -8.37 -32.93 -2.38
CA THR A 45 -9.67 -32.25 -2.32
C THR A 45 -9.62 -30.82 -2.85
N GLU A 46 -8.52 -30.11 -2.59
CA GLU A 46 -8.33 -28.76 -3.13
C GLU A 46 -7.98 -28.77 -4.62
N LEU A 47 -7.17 -29.73 -5.07
CA LEU A 47 -6.84 -29.87 -6.49
C LEU A 47 -8.05 -30.23 -7.37
N GLU A 48 -9.02 -30.97 -6.84
CA GLU A 48 -10.27 -31.30 -7.54
C GLU A 48 -11.07 -30.04 -7.93
N LYS A 49 -10.94 -28.95 -7.18
CA LYS A 49 -11.61 -27.67 -7.45
C LYS A 49 -10.97 -26.89 -8.62
N VAL A 50 -9.75 -27.23 -9.02
CA VAL A 50 -9.04 -26.56 -10.11
C VAL A 50 -9.31 -27.29 -11.43
N PRO A 51 -9.79 -26.62 -12.49
CA PRO A 51 -9.93 -27.22 -13.81
C PRO A 51 -8.61 -27.82 -14.30
N THR A 52 -8.66 -29.02 -14.89
CA THR A 52 -7.47 -29.77 -15.30
C THR A 52 -6.62 -29.04 -16.34
N ASP A 53 -7.27 -28.42 -17.32
CA ASP A 53 -6.60 -27.59 -18.33
C ASP A 53 -5.90 -26.38 -17.74
N GLN A 54 -6.52 -25.72 -16.76
CA GLN A 54 -5.88 -24.64 -16.00
C GLN A 54 -4.66 -25.15 -15.26
N PHE A 55 -4.76 -26.30 -14.60
CA PHE A 55 -3.63 -26.89 -13.88
C PHE A 55 -2.49 -27.29 -14.80
N VAL A 56 -2.78 -27.92 -15.94
CA VAL A 56 -1.79 -28.27 -16.95
C VAL A 56 -1.07 -27.01 -17.49
N ASN A 57 -1.81 -25.94 -17.74
CA ASN A 57 -1.23 -24.67 -18.16
C ASN A 57 -0.31 -24.09 -17.09
N LEU A 58 -0.72 -24.12 -15.83
CA LEU A 58 0.11 -23.69 -14.71
C LEU A 58 1.43 -24.49 -14.61
N LEU A 59 1.37 -25.82 -14.74
CA LEU A 59 2.55 -26.67 -14.74
C LEU A 59 3.51 -26.35 -15.89
N LYS A 60 3.00 -26.14 -17.10
CA LYS A 60 3.81 -25.75 -18.28
C LYS A 60 4.49 -24.40 -18.11
N VAL A 61 3.87 -23.51 -17.38
CA VAL A 61 4.41 -22.18 -17.07
C VAL A 61 5.45 -22.25 -15.96
N MET A 62 5.15 -22.94 -14.88
CA MET A 62 6.08 -23.11 -13.74
C MET A 62 7.34 -23.88 -14.14
N ASN A 63 7.20 -24.88 -15.00
CA ASN A 63 8.33 -25.67 -15.49
C ASN A 63 8.47 -25.58 -17.03
N PRO A 64 9.38 -24.72 -17.53
CA PRO A 64 9.62 -24.58 -18.96
C PRO A 64 9.96 -25.89 -19.69
N ALA A 65 10.49 -26.90 -18.99
CA ALA A 65 10.77 -28.20 -19.58
C ALA A 65 9.48 -28.94 -19.99
N LEU A 66 8.35 -28.62 -19.37
CA LEU A 66 7.05 -29.19 -19.69
C LEU A 66 6.33 -28.50 -20.87
N LYS A 67 6.85 -27.37 -21.38
CA LYS A 67 6.22 -26.66 -22.52
C LYS A 67 5.99 -27.54 -23.75
N SER A 68 6.92 -28.47 -23.99
CA SER A 68 6.86 -29.43 -25.11
C SER A 68 6.23 -30.77 -24.72
N ALA A 69 5.80 -30.96 -23.49
CA ALA A 69 5.16 -32.19 -23.05
C ALA A 69 3.75 -32.30 -23.62
N ASP A 70 3.34 -33.53 -23.93
CA ASP A 70 2.01 -33.84 -24.42
C ASP A 70 0.95 -33.40 -23.41
N SER A 71 -0.05 -32.65 -23.90
CA SER A 71 -1.11 -32.08 -23.03
C SER A 71 -2.07 -33.17 -22.52
N GLU A 72 -2.32 -34.24 -23.28
CA GLU A 72 -3.19 -35.33 -22.82
C GLU A 72 -2.50 -36.15 -21.72
N LEU A 73 -1.20 -36.38 -21.87
CA LEU A 73 -0.40 -37.06 -20.85
C LEU A 73 -0.31 -36.25 -19.57
N LEU A 74 -0.07 -34.93 -19.67
CA LEU A 74 -0.09 -34.05 -18.50
C LEU A 74 -1.46 -33.98 -17.85
N SER A 75 -2.54 -33.94 -18.65
CA SER A 75 -3.91 -33.98 -18.14
C SER A 75 -4.21 -35.29 -17.41
N GLY A 76 -3.79 -36.43 -17.96
CA GLY A 76 -3.91 -37.72 -17.30
C GLY A 76 -3.16 -37.78 -15.95
N LEU A 77 -1.95 -37.20 -15.89
CA LEU A 77 -1.17 -37.11 -14.64
C LEU A 77 -1.82 -36.17 -13.62
N VAL A 78 -2.36 -35.04 -14.05
CA VAL A 78 -3.10 -34.11 -13.19
C VAL A 78 -4.35 -34.77 -12.62
N GLU A 79 -5.12 -35.48 -13.44
CA GLU A 79 -6.29 -36.22 -13.00
C GLU A 79 -5.91 -37.34 -12.01
N TYR A 80 -4.77 -37.98 -12.20
CA TYR A 80 -4.24 -38.93 -11.22
C TYR A 80 -3.96 -38.27 -9.86
N TYR A 81 -3.32 -37.10 -9.82
CA TYR A 81 -3.12 -36.35 -8.60
C TYR A 81 -4.43 -35.92 -7.93
N LYS A 82 -5.49 -35.74 -8.69
CA LYS A 82 -6.86 -35.50 -8.20
C LYS A 82 -7.58 -36.75 -7.68
N GLY A 83 -6.96 -37.92 -7.81
CA GLY A 83 -7.50 -39.19 -7.39
C GLY A 83 -8.21 -40.00 -8.49
N ASN A 84 -8.26 -39.48 -9.74
CA ASN A 84 -8.79 -40.21 -10.87
C ASN A 84 -7.72 -41.14 -11.47
N THR A 85 -7.55 -42.32 -10.87
CA THR A 85 -6.51 -43.27 -11.28
C THR A 85 -6.74 -43.90 -12.64
N THR A 86 -7.95 -43.81 -13.22
CA THR A 86 -8.28 -44.38 -14.53
C THR A 86 -7.87 -43.51 -15.70
N ALA A 87 -7.76 -42.21 -15.49
CA ALA A 87 -7.39 -41.26 -16.56
C ALA A 87 -5.99 -41.51 -17.14
N LEU A 88 -5.02 -41.79 -16.30
CA LEU A 88 -3.65 -42.10 -16.72
C LEU A 88 -3.55 -43.50 -17.36
N ALA A 89 -4.38 -44.47 -16.88
CA ALA A 89 -4.46 -45.79 -17.48
C ALA A 89 -5.07 -45.74 -18.91
N ALA A 90 -6.00 -44.84 -19.18
CA ALA A 90 -6.57 -44.64 -20.51
C ALA A 90 -5.50 -44.07 -21.49
N ALA A 91 -4.68 -43.13 -21.04
CA ALA A 91 -3.55 -42.62 -21.82
C ALA A 91 -2.47 -43.70 -22.08
N ALA A 92 -2.23 -44.58 -21.12
CA ALA A 92 -1.30 -45.71 -21.24
C ALA A 92 -1.76 -46.76 -22.29
N SER A 93 -3.06 -47.03 -22.37
CA SER A 93 -3.62 -48.04 -23.28
C SER A 93 -3.45 -47.70 -24.76
N SER A 94 -3.20 -46.44 -25.09
CA SER A 94 -2.92 -45.96 -26.46
C SER A 94 -1.44 -46.04 -26.87
N THR A 95 -0.53 -46.45 -25.96
CA THR A 95 0.91 -46.44 -26.20
C THR A 95 1.44 -47.86 -26.44
N PRO A 96 2.09 -48.12 -27.58
CA PRO A 96 2.54 -49.46 -27.96
C PRO A 96 3.67 -50.03 -27.10
N ASP A 97 4.47 -49.15 -26.46
CA ASP A 97 5.60 -49.51 -25.62
C ASP A 97 5.32 -49.06 -24.20
N TYR A 98 4.89 -50.01 -23.36
CA TYR A 98 4.53 -49.79 -21.97
C TYR A 98 5.72 -49.33 -21.12
N GLU A 99 6.91 -49.91 -21.31
CA GLU A 99 8.08 -49.54 -20.51
C GLU A 99 8.53 -48.10 -20.84
N ALA A 100 8.53 -47.74 -22.12
CA ALA A 100 8.82 -46.38 -22.54
C ALA A 100 7.80 -45.36 -22.01
N PHE A 101 6.51 -45.76 -21.98
CA PHE A 101 5.45 -44.95 -21.36
C PHE A 101 5.69 -44.73 -19.87
N ILE A 102 5.99 -45.77 -19.10
CA ILE A 102 6.28 -45.67 -17.67
C ILE A 102 7.51 -44.77 -17.41
N ASP A 103 8.55 -44.89 -18.20
CA ASP A 103 9.73 -44.03 -18.07
C ASP A 103 9.41 -42.55 -18.34
N VAL A 104 8.55 -42.28 -19.32
CA VAL A 104 8.06 -40.90 -19.58
C VAL A 104 7.22 -40.42 -18.41
N ILE A 105 6.31 -41.22 -17.87
CA ILE A 105 5.51 -40.86 -16.68
C ILE A 105 6.37 -40.58 -15.47
N LYS A 106 7.36 -41.47 -15.18
CA LYS A 106 8.30 -41.25 -14.08
C LYS A 106 9.06 -39.94 -14.24
N GLN A 107 9.54 -39.66 -15.46
CA GLN A 107 10.27 -38.42 -15.74
C GLN A 107 9.39 -37.17 -15.56
N ILE A 108 8.15 -37.20 -16.08
CA ILE A 108 7.22 -36.09 -15.95
C ILE A 108 6.76 -35.95 -14.50
N SER A 109 6.43 -37.02 -13.82
CA SER A 109 6.04 -37.03 -12.42
C SER A 109 7.15 -36.48 -11.52
N GLY A 110 8.40 -36.88 -11.74
CA GLY A 110 9.55 -36.35 -11.02
C GLY A 110 9.77 -34.85 -11.23
N GLN A 111 9.28 -34.28 -12.34
CA GLN A 111 9.31 -32.83 -12.61
C GLN A 111 8.09 -32.10 -12.03
N VAL A 112 6.92 -32.73 -12.02
CA VAL A 112 5.63 -32.17 -11.58
C VAL A 112 5.44 -32.29 -10.07
N GLY A 113 5.78 -33.44 -9.51
CA GLY A 113 5.55 -33.77 -8.10
C GLY A 113 6.04 -32.69 -7.12
N PRO A 114 7.30 -32.20 -7.21
CA PRO A 114 7.77 -31.16 -6.32
C PRO A 114 6.97 -29.87 -6.35
N TYR A 115 6.42 -29.46 -7.52
CA TYR A 115 5.54 -28.29 -7.61
C TYR A 115 4.19 -28.56 -6.94
N VAL A 116 3.62 -29.74 -7.19
CA VAL A 116 2.34 -30.13 -6.57
C VAL A 116 2.46 -30.18 -5.05
N GLN A 117 3.57 -30.69 -4.52
CA GLN A 117 3.73 -30.83 -3.07
C GLN A 117 4.15 -29.53 -2.37
N LYS A 118 4.99 -28.71 -2.98
CA LYS A 118 5.60 -27.54 -2.32
C LYS A 118 4.92 -26.23 -2.68
N VAL A 119 4.53 -26.07 -3.93
CA VAL A 119 4.02 -24.77 -4.47
C VAL A 119 2.51 -24.69 -4.38
N PHE A 120 1.81 -25.74 -4.80
CA PHE A 120 0.35 -25.75 -4.88
C PHE A 120 -0.36 -25.53 -3.55
N PRO A 121 0.04 -26.12 -2.41
CA PRO A 121 -0.61 -25.83 -1.13
C PRO A 121 -0.61 -24.34 -0.77
N LEU A 122 0.50 -23.67 -1.03
CA LEU A 122 0.63 -22.22 -0.80
C LEU A 122 -0.18 -21.40 -1.81
N TYR A 123 -0.17 -21.82 -3.06
CA TYR A 123 -1.00 -21.20 -4.10
C TYR A 123 -2.49 -21.27 -3.75
N LEU A 124 -2.99 -22.45 -3.42
CA LEU A 124 -4.39 -22.66 -3.04
C LEU A 124 -4.74 -21.87 -1.78
N TYR A 125 -3.84 -21.88 -0.78
CA TYR A 125 -3.99 -21.04 0.40
C TYR A 125 -4.16 -19.55 0.04
N ILE A 126 -3.36 -19.03 -0.89
CA ILE A 126 -3.42 -17.63 -1.31
C ILE A 126 -4.72 -17.32 -2.05
N MET A 127 -5.16 -18.20 -2.96
CA MET A 127 -6.24 -17.90 -3.91
C MET A 127 -7.64 -18.24 -3.41
N ASN A 128 -7.79 -19.27 -2.58
CA ASN A 128 -9.11 -19.77 -2.18
C ASN A 128 -9.80 -18.88 -1.15
N ASN A 129 -11.15 -18.98 -1.14
CA ASN A 129 -12.05 -18.38 -0.14
C ASN A 129 -11.89 -16.86 0.06
N ARG A 130 -11.62 -16.12 -1.01
CA ARG A 130 -11.56 -14.67 -0.98
C ARG A 130 -12.88 -14.04 -1.38
N THR A 131 -13.45 -13.27 -0.47
CA THR A 131 -14.65 -12.46 -0.73
C THR A 131 -14.22 -11.02 -0.91
N ILE A 132 -14.49 -10.48 -2.08
CA ILE A 132 -14.20 -9.08 -2.43
C ILE A 132 -15.42 -8.24 -2.07
N PRO A 133 -15.28 -7.12 -1.34
CA PRO A 133 -16.38 -6.20 -1.11
C PRO A 133 -17.04 -5.72 -2.41
N ASP A 134 -18.34 -5.48 -2.36
CA ASP A 134 -19.10 -4.94 -3.48
C ASP A 134 -18.69 -3.51 -3.83
N MET A 135 -19.00 -3.07 -5.04
CA MET A 135 -18.94 -1.65 -5.41
C MET A 135 -19.98 -0.84 -4.62
N ASP A 136 -19.64 0.40 -4.29
CA ASP A 136 -20.56 1.29 -3.62
C ASP A 136 -21.57 1.87 -4.61
N ILE A 137 -22.80 1.41 -4.48
CA ILE A 137 -23.97 1.92 -5.25
C ILE A 137 -24.85 2.84 -4.42
N TYR A 138 -24.48 3.13 -3.15
CA TYR A 138 -25.26 3.89 -2.19
C TYR A 138 -24.80 5.34 -2.05
N ALA A 139 -23.80 5.75 -2.81
CA ALA A 139 -23.38 7.13 -2.93
C ALA A 139 -23.13 7.47 -4.40
N LYS A 140 -23.38 8.73 -4.73
CA LYS A 140 -22.95 9.29 -6.01
C LYS A 140 -21.63 10.01 -5.75
N TYR A 141 -20.66 9.72 -6.59
CA TYR A 141 -19.34 10.33 -6.52
C TYR A 141 -19.11 11.20 -7.74
N ASP A 142 -18.69 12.43 -7.48
CA ASP A 142 -18.17 13.36 -8.48
C ASP A 142 -16.67 13.45 -8.29
N ILE A 143 -15.91 13.01 -9.32
CA ILE A 143 -14.47 12.82 -9.24
C ILE A 143 -13.78 13.59 -10.36
N ASP A 144 -12.90 14.51 -9.97
CA ASP A 144 -12.10 15.29 -10.89
C ASP A 144 -10.60 15.05 -10.66
N THR A 145 -9.83 15.02 -11.73
CA THR A 145 -8.38 15.19 -11.65
C THR A 145 -8.06 16.68 -11.64
N ILE A 146 -7.62 17.19 -10.50
CA ILE A 146 -7.33 18.61 -10.29
C ILE A 146 -5.97 18.98 -10.85
N ALA A 147 -4.97 18.13 -10.62
CA ALA A 147 -3.60 18.32 -11.09
C ALA A 147 -2.90 16.98 -11.25
N ALA A 148 -1.87 16.94 -12.07
CA ALA A 148 -1.04 15.76 -12.29
C ALA A 148 0.43 16.18 -12.40
N ALA A 149 1.33 15.22 -12.20
CA ALA A 149 2.75 15.44 -12.40
C ALA A 149 3.01 15.91 -13.85
N PRO A 150 3.77 16.97 -14.06
CA PRO A 150 4.11 17.41 -15.41
C PRO A 150 4.94 16.34 -16.15
N VAL A 151 4.88 16.33 -17.46
CA VAL A 151 5.95 15.74 -18.26
C VAL A 151 7.15 16.67 -18.12
N ASP A 152 8.14 16.23 -17.38
CA ASP A 152 9.32 17.06 -17.05
C ASP A 152 10.60 16.62 -17.79
N GLU A 153 10.47 15.56 -18.61
CA GLU A 153 11.58 15.07 -19.44
C GLU A 153 11.06 14.27 -20.63
N ILE A 154 11.78 14.32 -21.76
CA ILE A 154 11.66 13.32 -22.83
C ILE A 154 12.82 12.36 -22.72
N PHE A 155 12.49 11.09 -22.55
CA PHE A 155 13.45 10.01 -22.35
C PHE A 155 13.74 9.27 -23.65
N TYR A 156 15.01 9.27 -24.08
CA TYR A 156 15.47 8.56 -25.28
C TYR A 156 16.25 7.30 -24.96
N GLY A 157 16.57 7.08 -23.72
CA GLY A 157 17.36 5.96 -23.21
C GLY A 157 18.30 6.43 -22.11
N ILE A 158 18.83 5.47 -21.34
CA ILE A 158 19.75 5.77 -20.25
C ILE A 158 21.03 6.40 -20.82
N GLY A 159 21.42 7.54 -20.29
CA GLY A 159 22.63 8.25 -20.73
C GLY A 159 22.55 8.97 -22.07
N ASP A 160 21.39 8.97 -22.74
CA ASP A 160 21.21 9.69 -24.00
C ASP A 160 21.29 11.20 -23.76
N GLU A 161 22.14 11.90 -24.53
CA GLU A 161 22.39 13.32 -24.37
C GLU A 161 21.19 14.21 -24.75
N ARG A 162 20.19 13.67 -25.43
CA ARG A 162 18.94 14.35 -25.78
C ARG A 162 17.96 14.44 -24.63
N ASN A 163 18.16 13.67 -23.55
CA ASN A 163 17.30 13.75 -22.37
C ASN A 163 17.34 15.17 -21.79
N ASN A 164 16.20 15.82 -21.72
CA ASN A 164 16.04 17.24 -21.44
C ASN A 164 15.19 17.51 -20.19
N TYR A 165 15.70 17.21 -19.01
CA TYR A 165 14.98 17.48 -17.78
C TYR A 165 14.71 18.97 -17.55
N ASN A 166 13.43 19.31 -17.38
CA ASN A 166 12.96 20.64 -16.97
C ASN A 166 12.02 20.51 -15.77
N PRO A 167 12.43 20.91 -14.55
CA PRO A 167 11.63 20.76 -13.34
C PRO A 167 10.28 21.50 -13.37
N MET A 168 10.11 22.48 -14.25
CA MET A 168 8.86 23.22 -14.43
C MET A 168 7.89 22.55 -15.42
N GLY A 169 8.30 21.43 -16.00
CA GLY A 169 7.58 20.74 -17.07
C GLY A 169 7.94 21.22 -18.47
N LEU A 170 7.70 20.37 -19.44
CA LEU A 170 7.91 20.67 -20.86
C LEU A 170 6.62 21.23 -21.45
N SER A 171 6.75 22.11 -22.43
CA SER A 171 5.63 22.60 -23.23
C SER A 171 5.08 21.50 -24.14
N GLU A 172 3.83 21.64 -24.60
CA GLU A 172 3.22 20.69 -25.55
C GLU A 172 4.04 20.57 -26.85
N ALA A 173 4.70 21.68 -27.28
CA ALA A 173 5.54 21.67 -28.47
C ALA A 173 6.81 20.83 -28.26
N GLU A 174 7.50 20.98 -27.12
CA GLU A 174 8.68 20.19 -26.76
C GLU A 174 8.32 18.69 -26.61
N ILE A 175 7.16 18.40 -26.02
CA ILE A 175 6.67 17.02 -25.90
C ILE A 175 6.40 16.43 -27.28
N ALA A 176 5.69 17.16 -28.15
CA ALA A 176 5.37 16.68 -29.49
C ALA A 176 6.64 16.47 -30.34
N GLU A 177 7.61 17.38 -30.28
CA GLU A 177 8.89 17.26 -30.96
C GLU A 177 9.68 16.04 -30.45
N GLY A 178 9.76 15.86 -29.12
CA GLY A 178 10.47 14.74 -28.52
C GLY A 178 9.87 13.39 -28.91
N LEU A 179 8.55 13.27 -28.89
CA LEU A 179 7.85 12.05 -29.33
C LEU A 179 8.09 11.78 -30.83
N ALA A 180 8.09 12.81 -31.68
CA ALA A 180 8.38 12.67 -33.12
C ALA A 180 9.83 12.20 -33.38
N GLN A 181 10.75 12.49 -32.49
CA GLN A 181 12.15 12.04 -32.53
C GLN A 181 12.36 10.66 -31.91
N GLY A 182 11.29 9.95 -31.51
CA GLY A 182 11.34 8.59 -30.94
C GLY A 182 11.61 8.55 -29.43
N GLY A 183 11.53 9.68 -28.74
CA GLY A 183 11.56 9.72 -27.26
C GLY A 183 10.25 9.29 -26.63
N GLN A 184 10.25 9.17 -25.31
CA GLN A 184 9.08 8.85 -24.49
C GLN A 184 8.87 9.94 -23.44
N VAL A 185 7.61 10.20 -23.08
CA VAL A 185 7.31 11.08 -21.95
C VAL A 185 7.85 10.49 -20.66
N LYS A 186 8.35 11.35 -19.78
CA LYS A 186 8.78 10.97 -18.45
C LYS A 186 8.25 11.94 -17.41
N HIS A 187 7.77 11.39 -16.30
CA HIS A 187 7.29 12.10 -15.13
C HIS A 187 8.21 11.74 -13.94
N ASN A 188 9.19 12.55 -13.63
CA ASN A 188 10.11 12.26 -12.53
C ASN A 188 9.45 12.41 -11.16
N GLN A 189 8.41 13.25 -11.04
CA GLN A 189 7.68 13.47 -9.80
C GLN A 189 6.69 12.31 -9.55
N ALA A 190 7.13 11.28 -8.81
CA ALA A 190 6.43 10.00 -8.68
C ALA A 190 5.26 10.04 -7.70
N TYR A 191 5.46 10.60 -6.50
CA TYR A 191 4.48 10.58 -5.42
C TYR A 191 4.08 11.97 -4.98
N LEU A 192 2.79 12.18 -4.77
CA LEU A 192 2.29 13.21 -3.89
C LEU A 192 2.49 12.72 -2.45
N TRP A 193 3.61 13.10 -1.82
CA TRP A 193 4.10 12.39 -0.65
C TRP A 193 3.66 13.00 0.68
N GLY A 194 3.51 14.31 0.76
CA GLY A 194 2.93 15.04 1.88
C GLY A 194 1.83 15.98 1.42
N MET A 195 0.76 16.16 2.20
CA MET A 195 -0.36 17.03 1.85
C MET A 195 -1.03 17.61 3.08
N VAL A 196 -1.43 18.88 3.01
CA VAL A 196 -2.18 19.57 4.07
C VAL A 196 -3.04 20.69 3.50
N THR A 197 -4.19 20.96 4.12
CA THR A 197 -5.10 22.05 3.74
C THR A 197 -5.00 23.22 4.72
N VAL A 198 -5.02 24.44 4.19
CA VAL A 198 -5.09 25.69 4.94
C VAL A 198 -6.16 26.59 4.33
N GLY A 199 -7.32 26.67 4.96
CA GLY A 199 -8.47 27.41 4.41
C GLY A 199 -8.92 26.84 3.06
N SER A 200 -8.83 27.63 1.98
CA SER A 200 -9.14 27.18 0.62
C SER A 200 -7.94 26.60 -0.13
N LYS A 201 -6.77 26.54 0.48
CA LYS A 201 -5.56 26.12 -0.20
C LYS A 201 -5.16 24.70 0.21
N VAL A 202 -4.93 23.84 -0.77
CA VAL A 202 -4.37 22.49 -0.62
C VAL A 202 -2.89 22.59 -1.01
N TYR A 203 -2.00 22.32 -0.05
CA TYR A 203 -0.57 22.27 -0.26
C TYR A 203 -0.11 20.83 -0.33
N TRP A 204 0.80 20.53 -1.26
CA TRP A 204 1.43 19.21 -1.31
C TRP A 204 2.88 19.29 -1.72
N CYS A 205 3.58 18.21 -1.42
CA CYS A 205 4.97 18.05 -1.77
C CYS A 205 5.25 16.62 -2.25
N THR A 206 6.36 16.45 -2.95
CA THR A 206 6.57 15.27 -3.79
C THR A 206 7.81 14.45 -3.41
N ASN A 207 7.86 13.25 -3.98
CA ASN A 207 9.05 12.42 -4.10
C ASN A 207 9.28 12.08 -5.57
N THR A 208 10.54 11.97 -5.95
CA THR A 208 10.95 11.65 -7.32
C THR A 208 11.42 10.19 -7.43
N ASN A 209 11.13 9.56 -8.56
CA ASN A 209 11.70 8.28 -8.97
C ASN A 209 11.82 7.26 -7.81
N TYR A 210 10.77 7.10 -7.00
CA TYR A 210 10.79 6.39 -5.70
C TYR A 210 11.37 4.98 -5.78
N LEU A 211 11.01 4.19 -6.78
CA LEU A 211 11.53 2.83 -6.91
C LEU A 211 13.03 2.77 -7.16
N CYS A 212 13.59 3.83 -7.72
CA CYS A 212 15.02 3.93 -7.96
C CYS A 212 15.77 4.30 -6.69
N VAL A 213 15.22 5.26 -5.97
CA VAL A 213 15.87 5.85 -4.78
C VAL A 213 15.57 5.03 -3.53
N GLY A 214 14.34 4.56 -3.35
CA GLY A 214 13.90 3.81 -2.17
C GLY A 214 13.87 2.29 -2.34
N GLY A 215 13.78 1.81 -3.58
CA GLY A 215 13.57 0.40 -3.91
C GLY A 215 14.79 -0.32 -4.47
N THR A 216 16.00 0.23 -4.35
CA THR A 216 17.26 -0.34 -4.89
C THR A 216 17.54 -1.79 -4.48
N SER A 217 16.77 -2.34 -3.56
CA SER A 217 16.99 -3.67 -3.03
C SER A 217 16.31 -4.81 -3.79
N GLY A 218 15.47 -4.58 -4.81
CA GLY A 218 14.70 -5.70 -5.35
C GLY A 218 14.27 -5.68 -6.81
N LEU A 219 13.84 -4.56 -7.34
CA LEU A 219 13.16 -4.53 -8.64
C LEU A 219 13.99 -3.98 -9.80
N GLY A 220 15.08 -3.27 -9.52
CA GLY A 220 15.81 -2.54 -10.53
C GLY A 220 17.32 -2.70 -10.53
N SER A 221 17.87 -3.60 -9.74
CA SER A 221 19.33 -3.68 -9.50
C SER A 221 20.16 -4.33 -10.61
N ASN A 222 19.62 -4.59 -11.79
CA ASN A 222 20.31 -5.37 -12.82
C ASN A 222 21.10 -4.53 -13.83
N SER A 223 20.95 -3.21 -13.83
CA SER A 223 21.80 -2.36 -14.67
C SER A 223 22.89 -1.71 -13.83
N LYS A 224 24.12 -2.04 -14.12
CA LYS A 224 25.28 -1.35 -13.57
C LYS A 224 25.54 -0.11 -14.41
N PRO A 225 26.01 1.01 -13.81
CA PRO A 225 26.47 2.16 -14.57
C PRO A 225 27.44 1.73 -15.69
N GLY A 226 27.17 2.15 -16.92
CA GLY A 226 28.00 1.81 -18.09
C GLY A 226 27.70 0.49 -18.77
N GLU A 227 26.67 -0.28 -18.38
CA GLU A 227 26.20 -1.39 -19.19
C GLU A 227 25.45 -0.92 -20.43
N ASP A 228 25.68 -1.60 -21.55
CA ASP A 228 25.07 -1.31 -22.84
C ASP A 228 23.54 -1.46 -22.79
N VAL A 229 22.87 -0.33 -22.65
CA VAL A 229 21.40 -0.26 -22.58
C VAL A 229 20.70 -0.71 -23.85
N SER A 230 21.43 -0.86 -24.98
CA SER A 230 20.87 -1.46 -26.18
C SER A 230 20.42 -2.90 -25.98
N LYS A 231 20.85 -3.54 -24.89
CA LYS A 231 20.61 -4.96 -24.57
C LYS A 231 19.51 -5.22 -23.55
N GLY A 232 18.97 -4.25 -22.83
CA GLY A 232 18.19 -4.63 -21.67
C GLY A 232 17.01 -3.81 -21.20
N TYR A 233 17.00 -2.51 -21.33
CA TYR A 233 15.88 -1.73 -20.78
C TYR A 233 14.94 -1.23 -21.86
N LYS A 234 14.25 -2.16 -22.45
CA LYS A 234 13.06 -1.85 -23.26
C LYS A 234 11.80 -1.76 -22.41
N ASN A 235 11.93 -1.89 -21.10
CA ASN A 235 10.77 -1.83 -20.24
C ASN A 235 10.31 -0.39 -20.09
N LYS A 236 9.24 -0.08 -20.78
CA LYS A 236 8.66 1.24 -20.96
C LYS A 236 7.76 1.67 -19.80
N CYS A 237 7.70 0.88 -18.73
CA CYS A 237 6.65 1.05 -17.74
C CYS A 237 7.09 1.77 -16.48
N TRP A 238 8.27 1.47 -15.96
CA TRP A 238 8.64 1.85 -14.58
C TRP A 238 10.14 2.08 -14.40
N VAL A 239 10.86 2.18 -15.49
CA VAL A 239 12.29 2.35 -15.41
C VAL A 239 12.60 3.76 -14.98
N CYS A 240 13.24 3.82 -13.88
CA CYS A 240 14.09 4.92 -13.55
C CYS A 240 15.45 4.70 -14.20
N GLU A 241 16.07 5.76 -14.56
CA GLU A 241 17.41 5.74 -15.08
C GLU A 241 18.40 5.35 -14.00
N PHE A 242 19.07 4.22 -14.17
CA PHE A 242 20.06 3.74 -13.21
C PHE A 242 21.45 4.34 -13.39
N GLU A 243 21.63 5.26 -14.30
CA GLU A 243 22.92 5.95 -14.48
C GLU A 243 23.01 7.24 -13.67
N SER A 244 22.96 7.14 -12.37
CA SER A 244 23.25 8.27 -11.48
C SER A 244 24.60 8.96 -11.79
N GLY A 245 25.59 8.21 -12.25
CA GLY A 245 26.88 8.75 -12.67
C GLY A 245 26.78 9.73 -13.84
N THR A 246 25.86 9.49 -14.77
CA THR A 246 25.63 10.37 -15.93
C THR A 246 24.71 11.53 -15.59
N TYR A 247 23.59 11.25 -14.96
CA TYR A 247 22.58 12.27 -14.63
C TYR A 247 22.90 13.03 -13.36
N GLY A 248 23.45 12.39 -12.34
CA GLY A 248 23.89 13.06 -11.12
C GLY A 248 24.79 14.25 -11.40
N LYS A 249 25.77 14.09 -12.28
CA LYS A 249 26.66 15.20 -12.68
C LYS A 249 25.99 16.27 -13.52
N LYS A 250 25.05 15.92 -14.41
CA LYS A 250 24.36 16.86 -15.29
C LYS A 250 23.21 17.60 -14.59
N VAL A 251 22.49 16.94 -13.72
CA VAL A 251 21.24 17.44 -13.11
C VAL A 251 21.49 18.08 -11.76
N HIS A 252 22.36 17.51 -10.95
CA HIS A 252 22.70 18.02 -9.63
C HIS A 252 23.99 18.84 -9.59
N GLY A 253 24.55 19.16 -10.74
CA GLY A 253 25.72 20.07 -10.91
C GLY A 253 26.96 19.63 -10.13
N ALA A 254 27.03 19.98 -8.87
CA ALA A 254 28.13 19.69 -7.97
C ALA A 254 27.83 18.53 -7.00
N VAL A 255 26.91 17.60 -7.35
CA VAL A 255 26.60 16.50 -6.46
C VAL A 255 27.85 15.64 -6.26
N SER A 256 28.14 15.40 -5.00
CA SER A 256 29.23 14.58 -4.54
C SER A 256 29.21 13.17 -5.16
N PRO A 257 30.36 12.53 -5.38
CA PRO A 257 30.45 11.15 -5.84
C PRO A 257 29.63 10.15 -5.01
N GLU A 258 29.28 10.52 -3.77
CA GLU A 258 28.47 9.71 -2.87
C GLU A 258 27.04 9.49 -3.37
N TYR A 259 26.48 10.38 -4.19
CA TYR A 259 25.15 10.19 -4.79
C TYR A 259 25.14 9.32 -6.05
N VAL A 260 26.31 8.97 -6.56
CA VAL A 260 26.43 8.14 -7.78
C VAL A 260 25.80 6.75 -7.63
N GLN A 261 25.59 6.30 -6.41
CA GLN A 261 24.89 5.02 -6.12
C GLN A 261 23.37 5.12 -6.17
N TYR A 262 22.81 6.32 -6.13
CA TYR A 262 21.38 6.56 -6.34
C TYR A 262 21.17 6.90 -7.79
N SER A 263 20.36 6.13 -8.46
CA SER A 263 19.96 6.42 -9.81
C SER A 263 19.28 7.77 -9.88
N ASP A 264 18.79 8.14 -10.96
CA ASP A 264 18.11 9.36 -11.36
C ASP A 264 17.36 10.13 -10.24
N THR A 265 18.15 10.75 -9.35
CA THR A 265 17.64 11.54 -8.24
C THR A 265 17.34 12.95 -8.74
N ARG A 266 16.09 13.40 -8.58
CA ARG A 266 15.63 14.75 -8.89
C ARG A 266 15.22 15.46 -7.61
N MET A 267 15.19 16.79 -7.61
CA MET A 267 14.69 17.57 -6.48
C MET A 267 13.17 17.40 -6.33
N PRO A 268 12.66 17.18 -5.11
CA PRO A 268 11.23 17.20 -4.86
C PRO A 268 10.66 18.61 -5.10
N ARG A 269 9.35 18.68 -5.36
CA ARG A 269 8.64 19.93 -5.63
C ARG A 269 7.57 20.17 -4.56
N ILE A 270 7.19 21.44 -4.42
CA ILE A 270 6.13 21.88 -3.51
C ILE A 270 5.11 22.66 -4.33
N TYR A 271 3.83 22.30 -4.18
CA TYR A 271 2.73 22.86 -4.93
C TYR A 271 1.64 23.40 -4.02
N CYS A 272 0.83 24.30 -4.55
CA CYS A 272 -0.37 24.83 -3.91
C CYS A 272 -1.52 24.87 -4.92
N TYR A 273 -2.69 24.35 -4.53
CA TYR A 273 -3.94 24.52 -5.27
C TYR A 273 -4.91 25.38 -4.46
N ASP A 274 -5.44 26.44 -5.05
CA ASP A 274 -6.49 27.25 -4.42
C ASP A 274 -7.86 26.85 -4.95
N THR A 275 -8.68 26.26 -4.09
CA THR A 275 -10.04 25.80 -4.43
C THR A 275 -10.97 26.92 -4.85
N LYS A 276 -10.67 28.19 -4.52
CA LYS A 276 -11.47 29.37 -4.93
C LYS A 276 -11.18 29.80 -6.34
N THR A 277 -9.94 29.71 -6.78
CA THR A 277 -9.52 30.13 -8.13
C THR A 277 -9.46 28.96 -9.10
N GLY A 278 -9.36 27.73 -8.60
CA GLY A 278 -9.14 26.53 -9.40
C GLY A 278 -7.73 26.41 -9.97
N MET A 279 -6.76 27.17 -9.45
CA MET A 279 -5.40 27.22 -9.96
C MET A 279 -4.45 26.41 -9.08
N ALA A 280 -3.63 25.58 -9.70
CA ALA A 280 -2.48 24.90 -9.09
C ALA A 280 -1.18 25.58 -9.52
N GLU A 281 -0.30 25.82 -8.56
CA GLU A 281 0.98 26.51 -8.76
C GLU A 281 2.12 25.69 -8.14
N ASP A 282 3.26 25.68 -8.82
CA ASP A 282 4.54 25.25 -8.24
C ASP A 282 5.12 26.41 -7.42
N ILE A 283 5.19 26.20 -6.11
CA ILE A 283 5.72 27.21 -5.17
C ILE A 283 7.09 26.82 -4.61
N THR A 284 7.77 25.85 -5.21
CA THR A 284 9.07 25.35 -4.73
C THR A 284 10.06 26.51 -4.57
N PRO A 285 10.69 26.67 -3.39
CA PRO A 285 11.66 27.73 -3.19
C PRO A 285 12.94 27.46 -4.00
N SER A 286 13.66 28.53 -4.31
CA SER A 286 14.93 28.46 -5.02
C SER A 286 15.96 29.44 -4.45
N GLY A 287 17.24 29.14 -4.68
CA GLY A 287 18.38 29.93 -4.27
C GLY A 287 18.96 29.56 -2.89
N GLY A 288 20.28 29.65 -2.78
CA GLY A 288 21.01 29.49 -1.52
C GLY A 288 20.79 28.14 -0.80
N ASP A 289 20.43 28.23 0.47
CA ASP A 289 20.21 27.02 1.29
C ASP A 289 19.00 26.18 0.85
N TYR A 290 18.00 26.76 0.20
CA TYR A 290 16.86 26.02 -0.33
C TYR A 290 17.28 25.01 -1.39
N ASP A 291 18.08 25.42 -2.38
CA ASP A 291 18.56 24.54 -3.46
C ASP A 291 19.39 23.39 -2.87
N ARG A 292 20.29 23.70 -1.94
CA ARG A 292 21.11 22.69 -1.28
C ARG A 292 20.24 21.66 -0.55
N MET A 293 19.27 22.11 0.23
CA MET A 293 18.41 21.22 1.01
C MET A 293 17.46 20.41 0.15
N LEU A 294 16.96 20.96 -0.97
CA LEU A 294 16.16 20.22 -1.94
C LEU A 294 16.98 19.14 -2.67
N GLN A 295 18.24 19.46 -3.03
CA GLN A 295 19.16 18.50 -3.64
C GLN A 295 19.49 17.32 -2.68
N ASP A 296 19.67 17.63 -1.40
CA ASP A 296 19.98 16.64 -0.38
C ASP A 296 18.76 15.82 0.07
N CYS A 297 17.55 16.21 -0.35
CA CYS A 297 16.30 15.59 0.09
C CYS A 297 15.94 14.39 -0.78
N GLN A 298 15.68 13.23 -0.15
CA GLN A 298 15.14 12.06 -0.83
C GLN A 298 13.74 12.31 -1.41
N GLY A 299 12.99 13.18 -0.74
CA GLY A 299 11.63 13.58 -1.07
C GLY A 299 10.96 14.16 0.15
N LEU A 300 9.99 15.04 -0.06
CA LEU A 300 9.23 15.68 1.01
C LEU A 300 8.05 14.79 1.38
N ARG A 301 8.20 14.08 2.49
CA ARG A 301 7.34 12.95 2.87
C ARG A 301 6.10 13.35 3.63
N SER A 302 6.12 14.56 4.21
CA SER A 302 5.12 14.98 5.18
C SER A 302 4.86 16.47 5.06
N ALA A 303 3.60 16.87 5.25
CA ALA A 303 3.20 18.27 5.35
C ALA A 303 2.32 18.47 6.60
N GLY A 304 2.52 19.58 7.31
CA GLY A 304 1.76 19.95 8.50
C GLY A 304 1.50 21.44 8.56
N TYR A 305 0.43 21.83 9.26
CA TYR A 305 0.06 23.25 9.38
C TYR A 305 -0.32 23.60 10.81
N HIS A 306 0.16 24.75 11.27
CA HIS A 306 -0.32 25.35 12.50
C HIS A 306 0.00 26.84 12.55
N LYS A 307 -0.95 27.66 13.02
CA LYS A 307 -0.79 29.11 13.30
C LYS A 307 -0.12 29.89 12.16
N GLY A 308 -0.55 29.67 10.92
CA GLY A 308 -0.06 30.37 9.76
C GLY A 308 1.22 29.79 9.15
N VAL A 309 1.83 28.77 9.76
CA VAL A 309 3.04 28.12 9.24
C VAL A 309 2.69 26.77 8.64
N VAL A 310 3.05 26.54 7.39
CA VAL A 310 3.03 25.23 6.73
C VAL A 310 4.45 24.65 6.76
N PHE A 311 4.59 23.44 7.23
CA PHE A 311 5.82 22.69 7.23
C PHE A 311 5.80 21.63 6.13
N PHE A 312 6.91 21.49 5.41
CA PHE A 312 7.19 20.38 4.51
C PHE A 312 8.48 19.72 4.98
N GLY A 313 8.48 18.40 5.10
CA GLY A 313 9.64 17.69 5.61
C GLY A 313 9.80 16.29 5.03
N GLY A 314 11.05 15.85 4.97
CA GLY A 314 11.38 14.51 4.51
C GLY A 314 12.81 14.10 4.83
N PRO A 315 13.14 12.80 4.66
CA PRO A 315 14.48 12.29 4.94
C PRO A 315 15.51 12.86 3.96
N SER A 316 16.72 13.09 4.45
CA SER A 316 17.87 13.41 3.63
C SER A 316 18.44 12.16 2.95
N LEU A 317 18.93 12.32 1.71
CA LEU A 317 19.67 11.27 1.00
C LEU A 317 21.00 10.92 1.70
N TYR A 318 21.65 11.89 2.30
CA TYR A 318 22.92 11.68 3.00
C TYR A 318 22.84 10.70 4.17
N GLY A 319 21.70 10.64 4.84
CA GLY A 319 21.52 9.81 6.02
C GLY A 319 21.62 8.31 5.78
N SER A 320 21.48 7.87 4.53
CA SER A 320 21.43 6.45 4.21
C SER A 320 22.74 5.89 3.67
N THR A 321 23.72 6.71 3.27
CA THR A 321 24.86 6.25 2.46
C THR A 321 26.24 6.35 3.08
N ALA A 322 26.53 7.40 3.81
CA ALA A 322 27.89 7.69 4.25
C ALA A 322 28.20 7.26 5.70
N GLY A 323 27.26 6.62 6.40
CA GLY A 323 27.41 6.36 7.85
C GLY A 323 27.38 7.65 8.67
N GLU A 324 27.27 8.80 8.04
CA GLU A 324 27.00 10.09 8.66
C GLU A 324 25.50 10.32 8.65
N THR A 325 24.89 10.27 9.80
CA THR A 325 23.50 10.63 9.98
C THR A 325 23.33 12.13 9.74
N VAL A 326 22.96 12.53 8.54
CA VAL A 326 22.47 13.89 8.29
C VAL A 326 21.01 13.95 8.70
N GLY A 327 20.54 15.10 9.16
CA GLY A 327 19.16 15.33 9.56
C GLY A 327 18.16 15.18 8.40
N SER A 328 16.91 15.50 8.67
CA SER A 328 15.86 15.59 7.65
C SER A 328 15.81 16.98 7.04
N SER A 329 15.37 17.09 5.79
CA SER A 329 15.14 18.38 5.14
C SER A 329 13.77 18.94 5.51
N PHE A 330 13.71 20.11 6.12
CA PHE A 330 12.48 20.82 6.50
C PHE A 330 12.41 22.19 5.88
N PHE A 331 11.22 22.58 5.45
CA PHE A 331 10.90 23.88 4.89
C PHE A 331 9.70 24.46 5.63
N ALA A 332 9.76 25.75 5.97
CA ALA A 332 8.65 26.47 6.60
C ALA A 332 8.14 27.55 5.65
N TYR A 333 6.81 27.62 5.50
CA TYR A 333 6.12 28.54 4.62
C TYR A 333 5.08 29.34 5.39
N ASP A 334 5.10 30.66 5.29
CA ASP A 334 4.07 31.55 5.83
C ASP A 334 2.86 31.54 4.87
N ALA A 335 1.77 30.86 5.29
CA ALA A 335 0.58 30.73 4.50
C ALA A 335 -0.15 32.07 4.27
N ASP A 336 -0.05 33.02 5.20
CA ASP A 336 -0.68 34.33 5.08
C ASP A 336 0.11 35.26 4.17
N ALA A 337 1.45 35.25 4.28
CA ALA A 337 2.32 36.03 3.45
C ALA A 337 2.61 35.44 2.06
N GLY A 338 2.30 34.15 1.88
CA GLY A 338 2.53 33.43 0.61
C GLY A 338 4.03 33.26 0.27
N LYS A 339 4.88 33.01 1.26
CA LYS A 339 6.34 32.91 1.05
C LYS A 339 7.00 31.93 2.03
N PHE A 340 8.13 31.35 1.57
CA PHE A 340 9.00 30.58 2.47
C PHE A 340 9.70 31.49 3.48
N ILE A 341 9.79 31.02 4.73
CA ILE A 341 10.41 31.73 5.86
C ILE A 341 11.67 31.03 6.39
N GLY A 342 12.08 29.94 5.75
CA GLY A 342 13.35 29.28 6.02
C GLY A 342 13.32 27.79 5.71
N CYS A 343 14.50 27.18 5.84
CA CYS A 343 14.71 25.72 5.82
C CYS A 343 15.66 25.33 6.94
N ASN A 344 15.61 24.06 7.37
CA ASN A 344 16.42 23.53 8.46
C ASN A 344 16.65 22.04 8.27
N ASP A 345 17.85 21.55 8.55
CA ASP A 345 18.22 20.14 8.45
C ASP A 345 17.81 19.29 9.66
N MET A 346 17.26 19.92 10.69
CA MET A 346 16.81 19.29 11.94
C MET A 346 17.89 18.39 12.58
N SER A 347 19.15 18.73 12.38
CA SER A 347 20.30 17.96 12.86
C SER A 347 20.54 18.11 14.36
N ASN A 348 19.92 19.10 15.01
CA ASN A 348 20.10 19.37 16.41
C ASN A 348 18.82 19.88 17.10
N ILE A 349 17.99 18.96 17.56
CA ILE A 349 16.85 19.25 18.45
C ILE A 349 17.20 18.74 19.84
N ASP A 350 17.67 19.64 20.71
CA ASP A 350 18.16 19.31 22.06
C ASP A 350 19.26 18.22 22.06
N GLY A 351 20.18 18.29 21.08
CA GLY A 351 21.26 17.33 20.89
C GLY A 351 20.84 16.06 20.14
N ASN A 352 19.58 15.93 19.77
CA ASN A 352 19.06 14.80 19.00
C ASN A 352 18.97 15.16 17.54
N LYS A 353 19.26 14.21 16.66
CA LYS A 353 19.20 14.35 15.21
C LYS A 353 17.94 13.71 14.67
N ILE A 354 17.08 14.48 14.00
CA ILE A 354 15.90 13.97 13.30
C ILE A 354 16.34 13.39 11.96
N THR A 355 16.07 12.11 11.73
CA THR A 355 16.48 11.40 10.52
C THR A 355 15.32 11.12 9.56
N ASP A 356 14.09 11.14 10.04
CA ASP A 356 12.88 11.08 9.21
C ASP A 356 11.71 11.77 9.92
N ILE A 357 10.77 12.30 9.14
CA ILE A 357 9.49 12.84 9.61
C ILE A 357 8.35 12.24 8.80
N ARG A 358 7.26 11.90 9.50
CA ARG A 358 6.20 11.16 8.82
C ARG A 358 4.80 11.73 9.01
N ARG A 359 4.42 12.09 10.23
CA ARG A 359 3.04 12.46 10.53
C ARG A 359 2.96 13.67 11.44
N TRP A 360 2.02 14.55 11.13
CA TRP A 360 1.64 15.68 11.95
C TRP A 360 0.29 15.43 12.61
N CYS A 361 0.11 15.99 13.80
CA CYS A 361 -1.13 15.90 14.56
C CYS A 361 -1.37 17.21 15.32
N VAL A 362 -2.51 17.83 15.08
CA VAL A 362 -2.95 18.99 15.87
C VAL A 362 -3.98 18.52 16.90
N HIS A 363 -3.74 18.82 18.16
CA HIS A 363 -4.66 18.51 19.25
C HIS A 363 -4.68 19.65 20.27
N ASN A 364 -5.89 20.16 20.61
CA ASN A 364 -6.09 21.27 21.54
C ASN A 364 -5.20 22.49 21.21
N ASP A 365 -5.19 22.92 19.94
CA ASP A 365 -4.37 24.02 19.41
C ASP A 365 -2.85 23.86 19.65
N ILE A 366 -2.37 22.62 19.66
CA ILE A 366 -0.96 22.27 19.79
C ILE A 366 -0.57 21.36 18.64
N LEU A 367 0.53 21.69 17.94
CA LEU A 367 1.09 20.88 16.88
C LEU A 367 2.11 19.90 17.42
N TYR A 368 1.91 18.62 17.06
CA TYR A 368 2.86 17.53 17.29
C TYR A 368 3.30 16.94 15.95
N CYS A 369 4.49 16.35 15.92
CA CYS A 369 4.91 15.53 14.81
C CYS A 369 5.65 14.27 15.25
N GLY A 370 5.46 13.20 14.49
CA GLY A 370 6.13 11.93 14.66
C GLY A 370 7.39 11.83 13.81
N VAL A 371 8.49 11.41 14.44
CA VAL A 371 9.81 11.38 13.82
C VAL A 371 10.59 10.11 14.16
N ARG A 372 11.61 9.82 13.34
CA ARG A 372 12.73 8.95 13.68
C ARG A 372 13.91 9.80 14.10
N VAL A 373 14.64 9.36 15.10
CA VAL A 373 15.77 10.11 15.63
C VAL A 373 16.99 9.22 15.89
N THR A 374 18.18 9.78 15.67
CA THR A 374 19.37 9.34 16.38
C THR A 374 19.51 10.24 17.59
N ASP A 375 19.31 9.70 18.80
CA ASP A 375 19.37 10.49 20.02
C ASP A 375 20.81 10.88 20.37
N ARG A 376 20.97 11.79 21.33
CA ARG A 376 22.29 12.30 21.76
C ARG A 376 23.23 11.21 22.32
N ASN A 377 22.69 10.02 22.66
CA ASN A 377 23.44 8.83 23.05
C ASN A 377 23.72 7.87 21.89
N GLY A 378 23.34 8.24 20.65
CA GLY A 378 23.53 7.44 19.44
C GLY A 378 22.51 6.31 19.25
N ARG A 379 21.39 6.27 20.02
CA ARG A 379 20.34 5.26 19.86
C ARG A 379 19.41 5.65 18.71
N ASP A 380 19.09 4.69 17.84
CA ASP A 380 18.11 4.83 16.77
C ASP A 380 16.71 4.47 17.34
N ARG A 381 15.83 5.46 17.47
CA ARG A 381 14.48 5.30 18.02
C ARG A 381 13.51 6.35 17.47
N GLY A 382 12.29 6.36 17.95
CA GLY A 382 11.28 7.35 17.59
C GLY A 382 11.09 8.40 18.68
N ALA A 383 10.56 9.55 18.26
CA ALA A 383 10.14 10.60 19.18
C ALA A 383 8.87 11.29 18.69
N VAL A 384 8.08 11.79 19.61
CA VAL A 384 7.03 12.77 19.33
C VAL A 384 7.58 14.13 19.71
N LEU A 385 7.59 15.03 18.73
CA LEU A 385 7.98 16.43 18.90
C LEU A 385 6.72 17.28 19.11
N ARG A 386 6.85 18.33 19.92
CA ARG A 386 5.88 19.43 20.02
C ARG A 386 6.51 20.71 19.53
N TRP A 387 5.75 21.45 18.74
CA TRP A 387 6.15 22.76 18.24
C TRP A 387 5.81 23.87 19.24
N TYR A 388 6.76 24.77 19.50
CA TYR A 388 6.67 25.94 20.38
C TYR A 388 6.98 27.23 19.63
N GLY A 389 7.15 27.14 18.29
CA GLY A 389 7.58 28.26 17.48
C GLY A 389 6.45 29.19 17.04
N ASP A 390 6.82 30.11 16.20
CA ASP A 390 6.00 31.07 15.48
C ASP A 390 6.59 31.32 14.09
N LYS A 391 6.09 32.33 13.36
CA LYS A 391 6.60 32.67 12.02
C LYS A 391 8.01 33.22 12.01
N GLU A 392 8.43 33.93 13.08
CA GLU A 392 9.79 34.48 13.23
C GLU A 392 10.78 33.40 13.66
N ASN A 393 10.33 32.41 14.42
CA ASN A 393 11.15 31.33 14.96
C ASN A 393 10.51 29.96 14.70
N PRO A 394 10.39 29.48 13.46
CA PRO A 394 9.62 28.30 13.12
C PRO A 394 10.25 26.97 13.58
N TRP A 395 11.52 26.97 13.97
CA TRP A 395 12.28 25.75 14.30
C TRP A 395 12.28 25.37 15.78
N GLN A 396 11.40 25.94 16.57
CA GLN A 396 11.30 25.67 18.03
C GLN A 396 10.52 24.38 18.28
N PHE A 397 11.20 23.25 18.18
CA PHE A 397 10.66 21.93 18.51
C PHE A 397 11.30 21.38 19.77
N LYS A 398 10.52 20.60 20.54
CA LYS A 398 10.97 19.87 21.73
C LYS A 398 10.46 18.44 21.72
N VAL A 399 11.26 17.50 22.20
CA VAL A 399 10.82 16.12 22.42
C VAL A 399 9.86 16.09 23.60
N VAL A 400 8.69 15.50 23.40
CA VAL A 400 7.62 15.35 24.41
C VAL A 400 7.24 13.91 24.69
N GLY A 401 7.90 12.96 24.03
CA GLY A 401 7.73 11.54 24.27
C GLY A 401 8.67 10.70 23.42
N TRP A 402 9.07 9.56 23.96
CA TRP A 402 9.98 8.61 23.32
C TRP A 402 9.26 7.31 23.00
N THR A 403 9.64 6.70 21.90
CA THR A 403 9.22 5.36 21.49
C THR A 403 10.42 4.55 21.03
N ALA A 404 10.43 3.24 21.27
CA ALA A 404 11.48 2.36 20.74
C ALA A 404 11.46 2.29 19.20
N ASN A 405 10.27 2.46 18.63
CA ASN A 405 10.01 2.44 17.18
C ASN A 405 10.00 3.85 16.61
N GLU A 406 10.32 3.99 15.31
CA GLU A 406 10.03 5.19 14.53
C GLU A 406 8.54 5.54 14.62
N VAL A 407 8.20 6.80 14.86
CA VAL A 407 6.81 7.28 14.87
C VAL A 407 6.34 7.49 13.44
N ALA A 408 5.84 6.42 12.82
CA ALA A 408 5.41 6.43 11.43
C ALA A 408 4.01 6.99 11.25
N GLU A 409 3.11 6.71 12.19
CA GLU A 409 1.76 7.24 12.26
C GLU A 409 1.50 7.81 13.65
N LEU A 410 0.65 8.84 13.73
CA LEU A 410 0.38 9.57 14.96
C LEU A 410 -1.04 10.08 15.00
N CYS A 411 -1.80 9.77 16.04
CA CYS A 411 -3.11 10.36 16.28
C CYS A 411 -3.47 10.43 17.77
N VAL A 412 -4.55 11.12 18.10
CA VAL A 412 -5.09 11.17 19.45
C VAL A 412 -6.36 10.35 19.54
N PHE A 413 -6.39 9.42 20.47
CA PHE A 413 -7.54 8.58 20.78
C PHE A 413 -7.77 8.53 22.29
N ASN A 414 -9.01 8.78 22.74
CA ASN A 414 -9.39 8.81 24.16
C ASN A 414 -8.45 9.67 25.03
N GLY A 415 -8.07 10.86 24.53
CA GLY A 415 -7.20 11.79 25.24
C GLY A 415 -5.75 11.35 25.36
N ARG A 416 -5.32 10.30 24.64
CA ARG A 416 -3.96 9.80 24.61
C ARG A 416 -3.38 9.87 23.19
N MET A 417 -2.08 10.04 23.10
CA MET A 417 -1.37 9.89 21.84
C MET A 417 -1.18 8.41 21.53
N TYR A 418 -1.46 8.02 20.28
CA TYR A 418 -1.19 6.67 19.75
C TYR A 418 -0.26 6.76 18.55
N VAL A 419 0.60 5.78 18.43
CA VAL A 419 1.65 5.70 17.41
C VAL A 419 1.54 4.38 16.66
N GLY A 420 1.58 4.44 15.33
CA GLY A 420 1.95 3.32 14.48
C GLY A 420 3.47 3.29 14.35
N GLY A 421 4.11 2.30 14.97
CA GLY A 421 5.55 2.23 15.08
C GLY A 421 6.19 1.37 13.99
N TRP A 422 7.23 1.90 13.33
CA TRP A 422 8.08 1.13 12.40
C TRP A 422 9.36 0.69 13.10
N ALA A 423 9.89 -0.46 12.65
CA ALA A 423 11.12 -1.02 13.20
C ALA A 423 12.30 -0.05 13.12
N THR A 424 13.09 -0.03 14.17
CA THR A 424 14.37 0.68 14.29
C THR A 424 15.51 -0.29 14.61
N ALA A 425 16.71 0.23 14.81
CA ALA A 425 17.79 -0.58 15.36
C ALA A 425 17.51 -1.07 16.78
N SER A 426 16.76 -0.26 17.56
CA SER A 426 16.44 -0.55 18.96
C SER A 426 15.26 -1.51 19.14
N GLU A 427 14.24 -1.45 18.27
CA GLU A 427 13.06 -2.32 18.30
C GLU A 427 12.73 -2.83 16.91
N LYS A 428 12.83 -4.15 16.69
CA LYS A 428 12.66 -4.79 15.38
C LYS A 428 11.21 -5.10 15.03
N ARG A 429 10.28 -5.02 15.98
CA ARG A 429 8.88 -5.34 15.75
C ARG A 429 8.11 -4.10 15.33
N ASN A 430 7.30 -4.22 14.30
CA ASN A 430 6.32 -3.20 13.93
C ASN A 430 5.11 -3.29 14.87
N CYS A 431 4.60 -2.17 15.36
CA CYS A 431 3.71 -2.17 16.53
C CYS A 431 2.73 -0.99 16.57
N ILE A 432 1.79 -1.08 17.51
CA ILE A 432 1.00 0.04 18.00
C ILE A 432 1.47 0.39 19.42
N VAL A 433 1.78 1.66 19.58
CA VAL A 433 2.27 2.22 20.87
C VAL A 433 1.23 3.17 21.43
N LYS A 434 1.08 3.15 22.75
CA LYS A 434 0.14 3.97 23.51
C LYS A 434 0.92 4.93 24.41
N GLY A 435 0.72 6.21 24.20
CA GLY A 435 1.31 7.27 25.02
C GLY A 435 0.49 7.61 26.28
N PRO A 436 0.96 8.57 27.06
CA PRO A 436 0.27 9.03 28.27
C PRO A 436 -1.03 9.79 27.93
N MET A 437 -1.85 10.04 28.95
CA MET A 437 -2.93 11.02 28.86
C MET A 437 -2.35 12.39 28.55
N ILE A 438 -2.93 13.08 27.59
CA ILE A 438 -2.49 14.44 27.19
C ILE A 438 -3.08 15.43 28.18
N PRO A 439 -2.26 16.14 28.98
CA PRO A 439 -2.77 17.19 29.85
C PRO A 439 -3.41 18.34 29.06
N THR A 440 -4.23 19.16 29.70
CA THR A 440 -4.85 20.34 29.06
C THR A 440 -3.80 21.30 28.44
N ARG A 441 -2.61 21.38 29.03
CA ARG A 441 -1.48 22.17 28.51
C ARG A 441 -0.69 21.46 27.42
N GLY A 442 -1.12 20.28 26.99
CA GLY A 442 -0.41 19.40 26.09
C GLY A 442 0.73 18.62 26.75
N LEU A 443 1.33 17.70 26.00
CA LEU A 443 2.53 16.99 26.44
C LEU A 443 3.67 18.01 26.65
N GLN A 444 4.45 17.79 27.68
CA GLN A 444 5.56 18.68 28.06
C GLN A 444 6.89 18.06 27.64
N PRO A 445 7.96 18.88 27.48
CA PRO A 445 9.29 18.38 27.18
C PRO A 445 9.75 17.34 28.20
N VAL A 446 10.40 16.30 27.66
CA VAL A 446 10.91 15.17 28.45
C VAL A 446 12.42 15.01 28.28
N ASP A 447 13.08 14.49 29.31
CA ASP A 447 14.50 14.14 29.24
C ASP A 447 14.73 12.88 28.41
N ILE A 448 15.99 12.66 27.98
CA ILE A 448 16.39 11.50 27.18
C ILE A 448 16.19 10.17 27.91
N ASP A 449 16.24 10.17 29.22
CA ASP A 449 16.10 9.00 30.09
C ASP A 449 14.64 8.72 30.48
N GLU A 450 13.70 9.58 30.04
CA GLU A 450 12.27 9.29 30.23
C GLU A 450 11.90 7.96 29.57
N PRO A 451 11.09 7.11 30.25
CA PRO A 451 10.65 5.84 29.71
C PRO A 451 9.97 5.99 28.36
N GLU A 452 10.24 5.04 27.45
CA GLU A 452 9.52 4.91 26.20
C GLU A 452 8.06 4.52 26.45
N TRP A 453 7.18 4.95 25.53
CA TRP A 453 5.75 4.64 25.63
C TRP A 453 5.47 3.16 25.42
N ASP A 454 4.36 2.66 25.94
CA ASP A 454 4.00 1.25 25.99
C ASP A 454 3.59 0.68 24.64
N ILE A 455 4.21 -0.42 24.23
CA ILE A 455 3.75 -1.21 23.08
C ILE A 455 2.53 -2.04 23.52
N ILE A 456 1.36 -1.82 22.89
CA ILE A 456 0.14 -2.55 23.19
C ILE A 456 -0.16 -3.69 22.20
N TRP A 457 0.44 -3.67 21.02
CA TRP A 457 0.29 -4.69 20.01
C TRP A 457 1.50 -4.72 19.08
N THR A 458 1.87 -5.91 18.60
CA THR A 458 2.94 -6.10 17.60
C THR A 458 2.46 -6.99 16.47
N TYR A 459 2.95 -6.77 15.26
CA TYR A 459 2.60 -7.63 14.11
C TYR A 459 3.06 -9.09 14.32
N ASN A 460 4.16 -9.31 15.06
CA ASN A 460 4.63 -10.65 15.43
C ASN A 460 3.66 -11.42 16.33
N SER A 461 2.71 -10.74 17.00
CA SER A 461 1.64 -11.42 17.74
C SER A 461 0.64 -12.11 16.80
N TYR A 462 0.54 -11.64 15.57
CA TYR A 462 -0.31 -12.17 14.51
C TYR A 462 0.46 -13.10 13.56
N ASP A 463 1.53 -12.64 12.94
CA ASP A 463 2.35 -13.44 12.02
C ASP A 463 3.54 -14.06 12.76
N LYS A 464 3.53 -15.40 12.87
CA LYS A 464 4.57 -16.17 13.57
C LYS A 464 5.76 -16.53 12.68
N ASN A 465 5.75 -16.12 11.40
CA ASN A 465 6.86 -16.35 10.50
C ASN A 465 8.10 -15.58 10.96
N SER A 466 9.28 -16.12 10.75
CA SER A 466 10.56 -15.49 11.14
C SER A 466 10.99 -14.36 10.21
N ILE A 467 10.40 -14.24 9.01
CA ILE A 467 10.85 -13.33 7.95
C ILE A 467 9.81 -12.26 7.64
N SER A 468 8.56 -12.65 7.28
CA SER A 468 7.53 -11.71 6.81
C SER A 468 7.21 -10.56 7.77
N PRO A 469 7.25 -10.70 9.11
CA PRO A 469 7.06 -9.57 10.01
C PRO A 469 8.10 -8.45 9.86
N ASN A 470 9.31 -8.78 9.39
CA ASN A 470 10.40 -7.81 9.28
C ASN A 470 10.20 -6.81 8.12
N PHE A 471 9.32 -7.14 7.17
CA PHE A 471 8.97 -6.26 6.05
C PHE A 471 7.47 -5.93 5.99
N THR A 472 6.78 -6.09 7.12
CA THR A 472 5.37 -5.71 7.27
C THR A 472 5.24 -4.63 8.33
N TYR A 473 4.86 -3.42 7.92
CA TYR A 473 4.91 -2.20 8.70
C TYR A 473 3.51 -1.71 9.04
N THR A 474 3.34 -1.01 10.15
CA THR A 474 2.08 -0.33 10.50
C THR A 474 1.79 0.80 9.53
N ALA A 475 0.51 1.03 9.24
CA ALA A 475 0.09 1.96 8.22
C ALA A 475 -1.26 2.61 8.58
N GLY A 476 -1.45 3.83 8.15
CA GLY A 476 -2.66 4.61 8.33
C GLY A 476 -3.24 4.47 9.73
N LEU A 477 -3.31 5.51 10.49
CA LEU A 477 -3.85 5.48 11.86
C LEU A 477 -4.96 6.53 11.96
N GLN A 478 -6.21 6.08 12.16
CA GLN A 478 -7.39 6.95 12.13
C GLN A 478 -8.38 6.58 13.24
N VAL A 479 -8.86 7.59 13.92
CA VAL A 479 -10.00 7.44 14.82
C VAL A 479 -11.29 7.63 14.06
N TRP A 480 -12.20 6.69 14.17
CA TRP A 480 -13.53 6.78 13.59
C TRP A 480 -14.52 6.02 14.46
N ASN A 481 -15.68 6.63 14.69
CA ASN A 481 -16.81 6.05 15.43
C ASN A 481 -16.37 5.43 16.78
N GLY A 482 -15.57 6.18 17.56
CA GLY A 482 -15.12 5.78 18.90
C GLY A 482 -14.14 4.61 18.96
N LYS A 483 -13.51 4.27 17.85
CA LYS A 483 -12.46 3.24 17.73
C LYS A 483 -11.26 3.77 16.96
N LEU A 484 -10.09 3.19 17.22
CA LEU A 484 -8.86 3.49 16.51
C LEU A 484 -8.60 2.39 15.48
N TYR A 485 -8.41 2.78 14.23
CA TYR A 485 -8.17 1.87 13.09
C TYR A 485 -6.76 2.00 12.57
N TRP A 486 -6.19 0.90 12.07
CA TRP A 486 -4.92 0.89 11.34
C TRP A 486 -4.87 -0.24 10.32
N GLY A 487 -4.03 -0.03 9.33
CA GLY A 487 -3.68 -1.02 8.33
C GLY A 487 -2.24 -1.49 8.44
N MET A 488 -1.83 -2.33 7.48
CA MET A 488 -0.45 -2.77 7.37
C MET A 488 0.09 -2.46 5.96
N PHE A 489 1.40 -2.31 5.86
CA PHE A 489 2.17 -2.27 4.63
C PHE A 489 3.03 -3.52 4.50
N CYS A 490 2.76 -4.35 3.52
CA CYS A 490 3.52 -5.57 3.24
C CYS A 490 4.44 -5.32 2.04
N ALA A 491 5.72 -5.09 2.29
CA ALA A 491 6.71 -4.79 1.25
C ALA A 491 7.13 -6.05 0.47
N SER A 492 6.17 -6.75 -0.13
CA SER A 492 6.35 -8.05 -0.78
C SER A 492 7.31 -8.02 -1.98
N TYR A 493 7.57 -6.86 -2.56
CA TYR A 493 8.52 -6.67 -3.66
C TYR A 493 9.98 -7.01 -3.29
N ILE A 494 10.32 -7.07 -2.00
CA ILE A 494 11.68 -7.46 -1.55
C ILE A 494 11.88 -8.98 -1.48
N ILE A 495 10.82 -9.78 -1.55
CA ILE A 495 10.88 -11.24 -1.37
C ILE A 495 11.85 -11.92 -2.34
N PRO A 496 11.91 -11.60 -3.65
CA PRO A 496 12.87 -12.21 -4.55
C PRO A 496 14.33 -11.98 -4.14
N GLY A 497 14.64 -10.77 -3.68
CA GLY A 497 15.97 -10.45 -3.15
C GLY A 497 16.29 -11.22 -1.86
N LEU A 498 15.29 -11.47 -1.00
CA LEU A 498 15.45 -12.32 0.17
C LEU A 498 15.68 -13.78 -0.23
N ALA A 499 14.93 -14.31 -1.21
CA ALA A 499 15.12 -15.66 -1.71
C ALA A 499 16.55 -15.87 -2.21
N SER A 500 17.10 -14.91 -2.98
CA SER A 500 18.50 -14.92 -3.41
C SER A 500 19.48 -14.95 -2.23
N LYS A 501 19.25 -14.12 -1.21
CA LYS A 501 20.09 -14.11 0.01
C LYS A 501 20.00 -15.40 0.82
N MET A 502 18.88 -16.13 0.73
CA MET A 502 18.70 -17.46 1.34
C MET A 502 19.38 -18.58 0.55
N GLY A 503 19.98 -18.28 -0.59
CA GLY A 503 20.78 -19.21 -1.38
C GLY A 503 20.04 -19.87 -2.53
N TYR A 504 18.78 -19.49 -2.81
CA TYR A 504 18.06 -19.96 -3.99
C TYR A 504 18.67 -19.34 -5.25
N LYS A 505 19.22 -20.18 -6.13
CA LYS A 505 19.88 -19.75 -7.39
C LYS A 505 18.92 -19.74 -8.57
N ASP A 506 18.01 -20.71 -8.60
CA ASP A 506 16.95 -20.81 -9.59
C ASP A 506 15.64 -20.38 -8.95
N MET A 507 15.16 -19.18 -9.31
CA MET A 507 13.93 -18.59 -8.78
C MET A 507 12.66 -19.26 -9.34
N THR A 508 12.81 -20.17 -10.32
CA THR A 508 11.71 -20.97 -10.85
C THR A 508 11.64 -22.37 -10.24
N SER A 509 12.59 -22.73 -9.40
CA SER A 509 12.57 -24.00 -8.68
C SER A 509 11.37 -24.09 -7.71
N PRO A 510 10.85 -25.30 -7.44
CA PRO A 510 9.76 -25.49 -6.50
C PRO A 510 10.04 -24.90 -5.11
N GLU A 511 11.28 -25.02 -4.64
CA GLU A 511 11.71 -24.50 -3.34
C GLU A 511 11.69 -22.97 -3.31
N ALA A 512 12.21 -22.32 -4.34
CA ALA A 512 12.22 -20.86 -4.44
C ALA A 512 10.80 -20.29 -4.58
N LEU A 513 9.98 -20.90 -5.44
CA LEU A 513 8.59 -20.48 -5.61
C LEU A 513 7.77 -20.69 -4.33
N ALA A 514 7.95 -21.81 -3.63
CA ALA A 514 7.33 -22.05 -2.35
C ALA A 514 7.77 -21.02 -1.30
N PHE A 515 9.06 -20.66 -1.28
CA PHE A 515 9.55 -19.59 -0.41
C PHE A 515 8.86 -18.24 -0.74
N ILE A 516 8.84 -17.87 -2.01
CA ILE A 516 8.24 -16.61 -2.46
C ILE A 516 6.75 -16.53 -2.10
N LEU A 517 5.97 -17.55 -2.44
CA LEU A 517 4.54 -17.60 -2.14
C LEU A 517 4.27 -17.68 -0.63
N GLY A 518 5.06 -18.44 0.11
CA GLY A 518 4.92 -18.59 1.55
C GLY A 518 5.24 -17.30 2.34
N GLN A 519 6.07 -16.42 1.78
CA GLN A 519 6.35 -15.11 2.37
C GLN A 519 5.35 -14.02 1.94
N LEU A 520 4.55 -14.25 0.90
CA LEU A 520 3.60 -13.25 0.41
C LEU A 520 2.57 -12.91 1.48
N ARG A 521 2.42 -11.62 1.74
CA ARG A 521 1.41 -11.07 2.66
C ARG A 521 0.64 -9.97 1.97
N GLN A 522 -0.65 -9.91 2.25
CA GLN A 522 -1.53 -8.81 1.90
C GLN A 522 -1.75 -7.94 3.13
N THR A 523 -2.19 -6.70 2.93
CA THR A 523 -2.50 -5.82 4.05
C THR A 523 -3.57 -6.45 4.95
N SER A 524 -3.32 -6.47 6.25
CA SER A 524 -4.35 -6.73 7.25
C SER A 524 -4.89 -5.42 7.81
N PHE A 525 -6.15 -5.43 8.25
CA PHE A 525 -6.84 -4.24 8.72
C PHE A 525 -7.44 -4.47 10.10
N TRP A 526 -7.19 -3.55 11.00
CA TRP A 526 -7.36 -3.70 12.43
C TRP A 526 -8.13 -2.56 13.04
N ARG A 527 -8.67 -2.78 14.23
CA ARG A 527 -9.15 -1.73 15.11
C ARG A 527 -8.97 -2.08 16.57
N VAL A 528 -8.95 -1.06 17.43
CA VAL A 528 -8.94 -1.20 18.88
C VAL A 528 -9.98 -0.29 19.49
N ASN A 529 -10.62 -0.75 20.55
CA ASN A 529 -11.55 0.03 21.33
C ASN A 529 -10.84 0.69 22.53
N SER A 530 -11.59 1.50 23.31
CA SER A 530 -11.07 2.20 24.49
C SER A 530 -10.53 1.31 25.60
N ARG A 531 -10.75 0.01 25.55
CA ARG A 531 -10.26 -0.99 26.53
C ARG A 531 -9.04 -1.75 26.01
N ASP A 532 -8.43 -1.27 24.92
CA ASP A 532 -7.30 -1.90 24.23
C ASP A 532 -7.59 -3.32 23.68
N ASN A 533 -8.88 -3.65 23.46
CA ASN A 533 -9.24 -4.89 22.78
C ASN A 533 -9.01 -4.74 21.27
N VAL A 534 -8.05 -5.48 20.75
CA VAL A 534 -7.67 -5.49 19.33
C VAL A 534 -8.54 -6.49 18.56
N GLU A 535 -9.15 -6.03 17.49
CA GLU A 535 -10.00 -6.82 16.59
C GLU A 535 -9.41 -6.81 15.17
N LEU A 536 -9.37 -7.98 14.53
CA LEU A 536 -8.96 -8.15 13.14
C LEU A 536 -10.20 -7.99 12.25
N LEU A 537 -10.20 -6.99 11.36
CA LEU A 537 -11.30 -6.74 10.43
C LEU A 537 -11.13 -7.51 9.12
N TYR A 538 -9.93 -7.42 8.54
CA TYR A 538 -9.49 -8.19 7.37
C TYR A 538 -8.13 -8.80 7.65
N GLY A 539 -7.99 -10.09 7.42
CA GLY A 539 -6.78 -10.83 7.71
C GLY A 539 -6.96 -12.34 7.56
N GLU A 540 -6.09 -13.09 8.18
CA GLU A 540 -6.05 -14.54 8.07
C GLU A 540 -6.19 -15.19 9.46
N GLU A 541 -6.90 -16.29 9.56
CA GLU A 541 -6.96 -17.11 10.80
C GLU A 541 -5.67 -17.91 11.00
N GLU A 542 -5.05 -18.30 9.89
CA GLU A 542 -3.79 -19.05 9.84
C GLU A 542 -2.88 -18.40 8.81
N LEU A 543 -1.57 -18.47 9.03
CA LEU A 543 -0.56 -17.95 8.11
C LEU A 543 0.53 -18.99 7.85
N PRO A 544 1.10 -19.05 6.63
CA PRO A 544 2.24 -19.90 6.35
C PRO A 544 3.46 -19.47 7.18
N VAL A 545 4.05 -20.42 7.90
CA VAL A 545 5.29 -20.26 8.67
C VAL A 545 6.36 -21.16 8.08
N TRP A 546 7.52 -20.57 7.80
CA TRP A 546 8.66 -21.28 7.25
C TRP A 546 9.39 -22.06 8.35
N ASN A 547 9.54 -23.38 8.15
CA ASN A 547 10.05 -24.28 9.17
C ASN A 547 11.58 -24.38 9.24
N ARG A 548 12.32 -23.94 8.22
CA ARG A 548 13.79 -24.05 8.17
C ARG A 548 14.51 -23.52 9.43
N PRO A 549 14.11 -22.39 10.05
CA PRO A 549 14.76 -21.94 11.28
C PRO A 549 14.62 -22.90 12.46
N LEU A 550 13.60 -23.77 12.46
CA LEU A 550 13.33 -24.72 13.54
C LEU A 550 13.81 -26.14 13.22
N THR A 551 13.65 -26.58 11.97
CA THR A 551 13.90 -27.99 11.56
C THR A 551 15.08 -28.17 10.64
N GLY A 552 15.58 -27.08 10.03
CA GLY A 552 16.59 -27.14 8.97
C GLY A 552 16.02 -27.48 7.58
N GLU A 553 14.73 -27.79 7.48
CA GLU A 553 14.06 -28.20 6.24
C GLU A 553 13.24 -27.05 5.63
N ASP A 554 13.27 -26.95 4.29
CA ASP A 554 12.49 -25.97 3.52
C ASP A 554 11.02 -26.45 3.35
N THR A 555 10.30 -26.46 4.45
CA THR A 555 8.87 -26.81 4.51
C THR A 555 8.06 -25.68 5.11
N TRP A 556 6.73 -25.76 4.96
CA TRP A 556 5.78 -24.77 5.43
C TRP A 556 4.70 -25.43 6.27
N SER A 557 4.28 -24.73 7.30
CA SER A 557 3.13 -25.12 8.14
C SER A 557 2.16 -23.94 8.23
N LEU A 558 0.86 -24.21 8.16
CA LEU A 558 -0.16 -23.23 8.49
C LEU A 558 -0.26 -23.14 10.03
N VAL A 559 -0.05 -21.94 10.55
CA VAL A 559 -0.03 -21.68 12.00
C VAL A 559 -1.10 -20.65 12.34
N LYS A 560 -1.91 -20.97 13.36
CA LYS A 560 -2.97 -20.07 13.84
C LYS A 560 -2.40 -18.73 14.29
N THR A 561 -3.00 -17.65 13.80
CA THR A 561 -2.64 -16.27 14.16
C THR A 561 -3.10 -15.91 15.57
N GLY A 562 -4.18 -16.54 16.05
CA GLY A 562 -4.87 -16.21 17.30
C GLY A 562 -5.97 -15.16 17.11
N TYR A 563 -6.27 -14.78 15.86
CA TYR A 563 -7.32 -13.83 15.50
C TYR A 563 -8.24 -14.43 14.45
N THR A 564 -9.53 -14.06 14.50
CA THR A 564 -10.52 -14.39 13.47
C THR A 564 -10.95 -13.09 12.78
N PRO A 565 -10.80 -12.96 11.46
CA PRO A 565 -11.21 -11.77 10.73
C PRO A 565 -12.74 -11.63 10.72
N ILE A 566 -13.21 -10.39 10.96
CA ILE A 566 -14.65 -10.11 11.06
C ILE A 566 -15.32 -10.06 9.68
N PHE A 567 -14.64 -9.51 8.67
CA PHE A 567 -15.24 -9.23 7.36
C PHE A 567 -14.65 -10.04 6.22
N GLY A 568 -13.46 -10.58 6.36
CA GLY A 568 -12.85 -11.38 5.31
C GLY A 568 -11.34 -11.45 5.35
N ARG A 569 -10.78 -12.05 4.30
CA ARG A 569 -9.35 -12.28 4.17
C ARG A 569 -8.57 -10.99 3.91
N ALA A 570 -7.27 -11.03 4.24
CA ALA A 570 -6.32 -9.93 4.04
C ALA A 570 -6.37 -9.36 2.62
N GLY A 571 -5.98 -8.09 2.46
CA GLY A 571 -6.04 -7.37 1.19
C GLY A 571 -7.45 -6.99 0.76
N PHE A 572 -8.41 -6.97 1.70
CA PHE A 572 -9.84 -6.80 1.38
C PHE A 572 -10.33 -7.80 0.33
N GLY A 573 -9.81 -9.03 0.39
CA GLY A 573 -10.07 -10.08 -0.58
C GLY A 573 -9.18 -10.05 -1.84
N GLN A 574 -8.46 -8.98 -2.11
CA GLN A 574 -7.50 -8.89 -3.22
C GLN A 574 -6.14 -9.48 -2.84
N VAL A 575 -5.46 -10.10 -3.81
CA VAL A 575 -4.16 -10.76 -3.56
C VAL A 575 -3.01 -9.76 -3.51
N PHE A 576 -3.09 -8.66 -4.24
CA PHE A 576 -2.00 -7.70 -4.40
C PHE A 576 -2.23 -6.36 -3.72
N THR A 577 -3.29 -6.23 -2.94
CA THR A 577 -3.46 -5.06 -2.06
C THR A 577 -2.51 -5.20 -0.89
N ALA A 578 -1.36 -4.54 -1.02
CA ALA A 578 -0.24 -4.66 -0.09
C ALA A 578 -0.27 -3.64 1.05
N TYR A 579 -1.05 -2.57 0.90
CA TYR A 579 -1.04 -1.44 1.82
C TYR A 579 -2.44 -0.86 2.02
N ALA A 580 -2.93 -0.79 3.23
CA ALA A 580 -3.99 0.13 3.64
C ALA A 580 -3.30 1.42 4.11
N TRP A 581 -2.98 2.31 3.16
CA TRP A 581 -1.93 3.33 3.30
C TRP A 581 -2.35 4.54 4.09
N THR A 582 -3.55 5.03 3.83
CA THR A 582 -4.05 6.25 4.47
C THR A 582 -5.55 6.15 4.71
N MET A 583 -6.02 6.92 5.68
CA MET A 583 -7.43 6.95 6.06
C MET A 583 -7.88 8.38 6.32
N ALA A 584 -9.17 8.63 6.08
CA ALA A 584 -9.83 9.87 6.45
C ALA A 584 -11.27 9.61 6.87
N GLU A 585 -11.77 10.39 7.82
CA GLU A 585 -13.20 10.53 8.04
C GLU A 585 -13.73 11.65 7.12
N TYR A 586 -14.69 11.29 6.29
CA TYR A 586 -15.34 12.23 5.39
C TYR A 586 -16.86 11.95 5.39
N HIS A 587 -17.69 12.97 5.69
CA HIS A 587 -19.12 12.84 5.87
C HIS A 587 -19.53 11.74 6.88
N ASN A 588 -18.80 11.64 8.00
CA ASN A 588 -18.95 10.62 9.05
C ASN A 588 -18.63 9.17 8.62
N ASP A 589 -18.19 8.95 7.41
CA ASP A 589 -17.76 7.64 6.90
C ASP A 589 -16.23 7.53 6.93
N LEU A 590 -15.74 6.32 7.12
CA LEU A 590 -14.30 6.06 7.04
C LEU A 590 -13.92 5.69 5.60
N TYR A 591 -13.05 6.48 5.02
CA TYR A 591 -12.42 6.20 3.73
C TYR A 591 -11.03 5.62 3.95
N VAL A 592 -10.71 4.55 3.24
CA VAL A 592 -9.41 3.88 3.28
C VAL A 592 -8.84 3.78 1.89
N GLY A 593 -7.69 4.41 1.70
CA GLY A 593 -6.91 4.35 0.47
C GLY A 593 -5.85 3.26 0.55
N THR A 594 -5.72 2.50 -0.52
CA THR A 594 -4.81 1.36 -0.59
C THR A 594 -3.65 1.58 -1.55
N MET A 595 -2.76 0.60 -1.61
CA MET A 595 -1.80 0.40 -2.67
C MET A 595 -1.95 -1.01 -3.22
N ASN A 596 -2.22 -1.10 -4.51
CA ASN A 596 -2.29 -2.35 -5.27
C ASN A 596 -1.06 -2.52 -6.14
N MET A 597 -0.45 -3.69 -6.11
CA MET A 597 0.81 -3.99 -6.78
C MET A 597 0.64 -4.81 -8.07
N GLU A 598 -0.58 -5.00 -8.58
CA GLU A 598 -0.82 -5.83 -9.78
C GLU A 598 -0.10 -5.29 -11.01
N ASN A 599 -0.21 -3.99 -11.27
CA ASN A 599 0.47 -3.35 -12.40
C ASN A 599 2.01 -3.47 -12.26
N LEU A 600 2.55 -3.30 -11.05
CA LEU A 600 3.98 -3.44 -10.81
C LEU A 600 4.47 -4.87 -11.06
N LEU A 601 3.68 -5.87 -10.65
CA LEU A 601 3.98 -7.27 -10.93
C LEU A 601 3.93 -7.56 -12.44
N ASP A 602 2.94 -7.02 -13.14
CA ASP A 602 2.82 -7.20 -14.59
C ASP A 602 4.00 -6.56 -15.35
N ALA A 603 4.36 -5.34 -14.96
CA ALA A 603 5.54 -4.66 -15.52
C ALA A 603 6.83 -5.46 -15.27
N ALA A 604 6.99 -6.02 -14.07
CA ALA A 604 8.14 -6.87 -13.73
C ALA A 604 8.11 -8.23 -14.44
N ALA A 605 6.94 -8.71 -14.81
CA ALA A 605 6.72 -9.98 -15.52
C ALA A 605 6.78 -9.84 -17.04
N SER A 606 6.86 -8.63 -17.60
CA SER A 606 6.87 -8.42 -19.04
C SER A 606 7.99 -9.22 -19.72
N GLU A 607 7.74 -9.66 -20.96
CA GLU A 607 8.73 -10.42 -21.75
C GLU A 607 10.04 -9.63 -21.94
N GLU A 608 9.95 -8.30 -21.93
CA GLU A 608 11.10 -7.41 -22.03
C GLU A 608 11.99 -7.43 -20.79
N SER A 609 11.43 -7.71 -19.62
CA SER A 609 12.21 -7.86 -18.39
C SER A 609 12.95 -9.20 -18.28
N GLY A 610 12.51 -10.21 -19.05
CA GLY A 610 13.09 -11.57 -19.05
C GLY A 610 12.95 -12.30 -17.70
N ASN A 611 12.16 -11.79 -16.77
CA ASN A 611 12.05 -12.35 -15.43
C ASN A 611 10.98 -13.45 -15.34
N GLN A 612 11.39 -14.70 -15.60
CA GLN A 612 10.49 -15.85 -15.60
C GLN A 612 9.75 -16.07 -14.28
N MET A 613 10.34 -15.73 -13.15
CA MET A 613 9.72 -15.87 -11.84
C MET A 613 8.48 -14.98 -11.70
N PHE A 614 8.57 -13.72 -12.09
CA PHE A 614 7.41 -12.80 -12.07
C PHE A 614 6.32 -13.24 -13.05
N ASN A 615 6.69 -13.77 -14.23
CA ASN A 615 5.74 -14.36 -15.16
C ASN A 615 4.95 -15.53 -14.55
N ILE A 616 5.63 -16.39 -13.79
CA ILE A 616 4.99 -17.52 -13.10
C ILE A 616 4.01 -16.98 -12.05
N VAL A 617 4.44 -16.05 -11.21
CA VAL A 617 3.58 -15.46 -10.17
C VAL A 617 2.36 -14.76 -10.79
N LYS A 618 2.54 -13.97 -11.85
CA LYS A 618 1.45 -13.32 -12.58
C LYS A 618 0.40 -14.32 -13.07
N LEU A 619 0.85 -15.40 -13.71
CA LEU A 619 -0.06 -16.43 -14.24
C LEU A 619 -0.77 -17.23 -13.13
N LEU A 620 -0.06 -17.55 -12.06
CA LEU A 620 -0.64 -18.20 -10.89
C LEU A 620 -1.74 -17.36 -10.25
N THR A 621 -1.54 -16.07 -10.15
CA THR A 621 -2.43 -15.18 -9.40
C THR A 621 -3.50 -14.50 -10.23
N GLY A 622 -3.47 -14.68 -11.55
CA GLY A 622 -4.52 -14.20 -12.45
C GLY A 622 -4.62 -12.67 -12.51
N VAL A 623 -3.48 -11.98 -12.47
CA VAL A 623 -3.38 -10.51 -12.61
C VAL A 623 -4.09 -10.03 -13.88
N LYS A 624 -4.93 -9.02 -13.73
CA LYS A 624 -5.73 -8.44 -14.83
C LYS A 624 -5.59 -6.93 -14.86
N GLU A 625 -5.42 -6.39 -16.07
CA GLU A 625 -5.28 -4.95 -16.32
C GLU A 625 -6.46 -4.13 -15.78
N GLU A 626 -7.67 -4.69 -15.79
CA GLU A 626 -8.88 -4.03 -15.26
C GLU A 626 -8.83 -3.70 -13.76
N ASN A 627 -7.88 -4.32 -13.02
CA ASN A 627 -7.67 -4.09 -11.59
C ASN A 627 -6.45 -3.21 -11.30
N TYR A 628 -5.75 -2.72 -12.33
CA TYR A 628 -4.58 -1.86 -12.08
C TYR A 628 -5.00 -0.53 -11.47
N GLY A 629 -4.23 -0.07 -10.48
CA GLY A 629 -4.45 1.16 -9.76
C GLY A 629 -4.87 0.92 -8.31
N PHE A 630 -4.95 2.00 -7.54
CA PHE A 630 -5.35 1.93 -6.15
C PHE A 630 -6.82 1.54 -5.99
N GLU A 631 -7.14 1.01 -4.83
CA GLU A 631 -8.51 0.90 -4.36
C GLU A 631 -8.82 2.00 -3.35
N LEU A 632 -10.07 2.47 -3.38
CA LEU A 632 -10.67 3.33 -2.36
C LEU A 632 -11.90 2.62 -1.78
N LEU A 633 -11.86 2.37 -0.47
CA LEU A 633 -12.95 1.74 0.26
C LEU A 633 -13.65 2.76 1.15
N ARG A 634 -14.97 2.59 1.33
CA ARG A 634 -15.81 3.37 2.23
C ARG A 634 -16.52 2.48 3.23
N TRP A 635 -16.40 2.80 4.51
CA TRP A 635 -17.16 2.23 5.63
C TRP A 635 -18.21 3.21 6.09
N THR A 636 -19.48 2.80 6.08
CA THR A 636 -20.59 3.57 6.60
C THR A 636 -21.00 3.14 8.01
N SER A 637 -20.46 2.04 8.50
CA SER A 637 -20.73 1.49 9.83
C SER A 637 -19.58 0.60 10.29
N PRO A 638 -19.17 0.67 11.56
CA PRO A 638 -18.12 -0.18 12.11
C PRO A 638 -18.48 -1.69 12.14
N ASN A 639 -19.75 -2.03 11.96
CA ASN A 639 -20.26 -3.39 12.05
C ASN A 639 -20.62 -3.99 10.67
N LYS A 640 -20.33 -3.30 9.58
CA LYS A 640 -20.56 -3.77 8.22
C LYS A 640 -19.26 -3.76 7.43
N ALA A 641 -19.14 -4.68 6.48
CA ALA A 641 -18.04 -4.65 5.51
C ALA A 641 -18.07 -3.33 4.71
N PRO A 642 -16.92 -2.84 4.24
CA PRO A 642 -16.85 -1.66 3.39
C PRO A 642 -17.39 -1.94 2.00
N ARG A 643 -17.44 -0.87 1.18
CA ARG A 643 -17.69 -0.95 -0.25
C ARG A 643 -16.59 -0.24 -1.01
N TYR A 644 -16.31 -0.68 -2.22
CA TYR A 644 -15.36 -0.02 -3.08
C TYR A 644 -15.99 1.20 -3.76
N VAL A 645 -15.37 2.35 -3.60
CA VAL A 645 -15.61 3.55 -4.41
C VAL A 645 -14.96 3.37 -5.78
N THR A 646 -13.75 2.83 -5.79
CA THR A 646 -13.02 2.38 -6.99
C THR A 646 -12.09 1.22 -6.67
N LYS A 647 -11.78 0.39 -7.69
CA LYS A 647 -10.79 -0.69 -7.63
C LYS A 647 -9.65 -0.51 -8.63
N ASN A 648 -9.65 0.58 -9.40
CA ASN A 648 -8.77 0.74 -10.54
C ASN A 648 -8.22 2.17 -10.69
N GLY A 649 -7.96 2.85 -9.57
CA GLY A 649 -7.34 4.18 -9.61
C GLY A 649 -8.17 5.25 -10.29
N PHE A 650 -9.51 5.16 -10.22
CA PHE A 650 -10.43 6.00 -11.01
C PHE A 650 -10.18 5.92 -12.53
N GLY A 651 -9.77 4.74 -13.03
CA GLY A 651 -9.42 4.51 -14.43
C GLY A 651 -7.96 4.83 -14.78
N ASN A 652 -7.16 5.28 -13.81
CA ASN A 652 -5.71 5.43 -13.98
C ASN A 652 -4.96 4.27 -13.35
N GLY A 653 -4.68 3.22 -14.13
CA GLY A 653 -3.95 2.03 -13.67
C GLY A 653 -2.50 2.27 -13.25
N THR A 654 -1.92 3.44 -13.56
CA THR A 654 -0.56 3.80 -13.13
C THR A 654 -0.52 4.35 -11.71
N ALA A 655 -1.64 4.90 -11.22
CA ALA A 655 -1.79 5.38 -9.85
C ALA A 655 -2.00 4.19 -8.92
N TYR A 656 -0.92 3.53 -8.53
CA TYR A 656 -0.99 2.26 -7.78
C TYR A 656 -1.32 2.42 -6.30
N GLY A 657 -1.27 3.65 -5.73
CA GLY A 657 -1.56 3.88 -4.33
C GLY A 657 -2.14 5.26 -4.01
N ILE A 658 -2.99 5.32 -2.99
CA ILE A 658 -3.42 6.58 -2.35
C ILE A 658 -2.49 6.84 -1.17
N ARG A 659 -1.73 7.93 -1.27
CA ARG A 659 -0.75 8.28 -0.23
C ARG A 659 -1.30 9.22 0.81
N ASN A 660 -2.16 10.16 0.42
CA ASN A 660 -2.67 11.20 1.31
C ASN A 660 -4.15 11.48 1.07
N PHE A 661 -4.81 11.86 2.15
CA PHE A 661 -6.10 12.53 2.14
C PHE A 661 -6.00 13.88 2.84
N THR A 662 -6.75 14.87 2.36
CA THR A 662 -7.04 16.09 3.09
C THR A 662 -8.43 16.61 2.71
N LEU A 663 -9.05 17.37 3.60
CA LEU A 663 -10.36 17.96 3.38
C LEU A 663 -10.20 19.46 3.07
N ALA A 664 -10.86 19.96 2.04
CA ALA A 664 -10.97 21.38 1.78
C ALA A 664 -12.41 21.71 1.36
N GLY A 665 -13.08 22.55 2.15
CA GLY A 665 -14.53 22.76 2.01
C GLY A 665 -15.30 21.48 2.30
N ASP A 666 -16.16 21.09 1.36
CA ASP A 666 -16.99 19.88 1.42
C ASP A 666 -16.41 18.73 0.57
N ASP A 667 -15.17 18.84 0.14
CA ASP A 667 -14.53 17.89 -0.76
C ASP A 667 -13.38 17.14 -0.07
N LEU A 668 -13.20 15.85 -0.46
CA LEU A 668 -12.05 15.02 -0.11
C LEU A 668 -11.02 15.10 -1.23
N TYR A 669 -9.83 15.61 -0.93
CA TYR A 669 -8.69 15.63 -1.84
C TYR A 669 -7.82 14.41 -1.62
N ILE A 670 -7.44 13.76 -2.73
CA ILE A 670 -6.78 12.46 -2.76
C ILE A 670 -5.47 12.60 -3.51
N GLY A 671 -4.35 12.40 -2.83
CA GLY A 671 -3.02 12.40 -3.42
C GLY A 671 -2.55 10.98 -3.74
N SER A 672 -2.21 10.74 -5.02
CA SER A 672 -1.77 9.44 -5.47
C SER A 672 -0.25 9.27 -5.48
N ALA A 673 0.16 8.03 -5.61
CA ALA A 673 1.51 7.57 -5.85
C ALA A 673 1.55 6.73 -7.13
N SER A 674 2.57 6.92 -7.96
CA SER A 674 2.80 6.13 -9.16
C SER A 674 4.31 5.93 -9.37
N PRO A 675 4.79 4.67 -9.49
CA PRO A 675 6.17 4.40 -9.84
C PRO A 675 6.42 4.37 -11.36
N PHE A 676 5.37 4.58 -12.17
CA PHE A 676 5.39 4.38 -13.63
C PHE A 676 5.73 5.68 -14.36
N ASN A 677 6.95 6.17 -14.17
CA ASN A 677 7.37 7.47 -14.69
C ASN A 677 7.44 7.57 -16.22
N LEU A 678 7.57 6.46 -16.95
CA LEU A 678 7.59 6.45 -18.43
C LEU A 678 6.22 6.17 -19.08
N GLN A 679 5.16 6.06 -18.30
CA GLN A 679 3.80 5.92 -18.84
C GLN A 679 3.13 7.29 -19.01
N LYS A 680 2.23 7.37 -20.00
CA LYS A 680 1.51 8.62 -20.34
C LYS A 680 0.82 9.29 -19.15
N TYR A 681 0.27 8.50 -18.22
CA TYR A 681 -0.40 8.98 -17.01
C TYR A 681 0.42 8.65 -15.75
N GLY A 682 1.75 8.59 -15.90
CA GLY A 682 2.67 8.37 -14.80
C GLY A 682 2.77 9.56 -13.84
N GLY A 683 3.50 9.37 -12.76
CA GLY A 683 3.66 10.38 -11.72
C GLY A 683 2.42 10.56 -10.83
N TRP A 684 2.51 11.51 -9.91
CA TRP A 684 1.43 11.79 -8.97
C TRP A 684 0.21 12.45 -9.63
N HIS A 685 -0.98 12.21 -9.04
CA HIS A 685 -2.22 12.92 -9.35
C HIS A 685 -2.85 13.42 -8.06
N LEU A 686 -3.46 14.60 -8.14
CA LEU A 686 -4.36 15.15 -7.14
C LEU A 686 -5.79 15.03 -7.66
N PHE A 687 -6.59 14.17 -7.01
CA PHE A 687 -8.01 14.04 -7.31
C PHE A 687 -8.84 14.80 -6.28
N ARG A 688 -9.98 15.33 -6.72
CA ARG A 688 -11.07 15.81 -5.87
C ARG A 688 -12.19 14.77 -5.90
N LEU A 689 -12.68 14.39 -4.76
CA LEU A 689 -13.87 13.57 -4.62
C LEU A 689 -14.92 14.38 -3.84
N HIS A 690 -16.06 14.61 -4.47
CA HIS A 690 -17.27 15.06 -3.82
C HIS A 690 -18.23 13.87 -3.73
N SER A 691 -18.84 13.65 -2.58
CA SER A 691 -19.79 12.56 -2.38
C SER A 691 -21.14 13.13 -1.98
N ASP A 692 -22.10 13.04 -2.88
CA ASP A 692 -23.51 13.11 -2.51
C ASP A 692 -23.90 11.74 -1.96
N ALA A 693 -23.89 11.58 -0.63
CA ALA A 693 -24.40 10.36 -0.03
C ALA A 693 -25.88 10.22 -0.44
N ILE A 694 -26.18 9.20 -1.23
CA ILE A 694 -27.56 8.73 -1.39
C ILE A 694 -27.86 8.05 -0.05
N GLY A 695 -28.28 8.87 0.94
CA GLY A 695 -28.45 8.43 2.29
C GLY A 695 -29.44 7.28 2.37
N THR A 696 -29.08 6.26 3.15
CA THR A 696 -30.07 5.44 3.86
C THR A 696 -30.68 6.22 5.05
N SER A 697 -30.27 7.47 5.27
CA SER A 697 -30.99 8.45 6.04
C SER A 697 -32.10 8.96 5.14
N VAL A 698 -33.31 8.98 5.63
CA VAL A 698 -34.42 9.73 5.05
C VAL A 698 -34.03 11.21 5.11
N GLU A 699 -33.18 11.65 4.17
CA GLU A 699 -33.09 13.09 3.89
C GLU A 699 -34.37 13.48 3.18
N THR A 700 -35.29 13.98 3.94
CA THR A 700 -36.29 14.86 3.36
C THR A 700 -35.53 16.04 2.73
N ALA A 701 -35.91 16.44 1.55
CA ALA A 701 -35.29 17.48 0.70
C ALA A 701 -35.12 18.87 1.37
N THR A 702 -35.28 18.96 2.65
CA THR A 702 -35.34 20.15 3.51
C THR A 702 -34.02 20.50 4.20
N THR A 703 -32.97 19.65 4.15
CA THR A 703 -31.73 19.90 4.91
C THR A 703 -30.94 21.09 4.40
N LYS A 704 -30.91 21.31 3.09
CA LYS A 704 -30.24 22.48 2.48
C LYS A 704 -31.01 23.77 2.71
N GLU A 705 -32.36 23.71 2.82
CA GLU A 705 -33.24 24.88 3.00
C GLU A 705 -33.31 25.34 4.46
N LEU A 706 -33.21 24.43 5.43
CA LEU A 706 -33.28 24.76 6.85
C LEU A 706 -31.95 25.15 7.47
N GLY A 707 -30.80 24.79 6.82
CA GLY A 707 -29.47 25.14 7.29
C GLY A 707 -29.15 24.63 8.68
N ILE A 708 -29.72 23.48 9.08
CA ILE A 708 -29.41 22.89 10.39
C ILE A 708 -28.02 22.23 10.36
N TYR A 709 -27.19 22.63 11.30
CA TYR A 709 -25.89 22.01 11.56
C TYR A 709 -25.77 21.71 13.05
N PHE A 710 -24.82 20.84 13.39
CA PHE A 710 -24.56 20.49 14.79
C PHE A 710 -23.07 20.39 15.07
N ARG A 711 -22.70 20.58 16.33
CA ARG A 711 -21.36 20.35 16.85
C ARG A 711 -21.42 19.56 18.14
N ARG A 712 -20.44 18.68 18.35
CA ARG A 712 -20.29 17.91 19.59
C ARG A 712 -19.32 18.62 20.53
N TYR A 713 -19.68 18.67 21.81
CA TYR A 713 -18.85 19.28 22.83
C TYR A 713 -19.12 18.64 24.21
N ASN A 714 -18.10 18.04 24.83
CA ASN A 714 -18.13 17.52 26.20
C ASN A 714 -19.36 16.70 26.60
N GLY A 715 -19.73 15.70 25.80
CA GLY A 715 -20.88 14.84 26.08
C GLY A 715 -22.24 15.49 25.73
N ALA A 716 -22.22 16.60 25.01
CA ALA A 716 -23.41 17.25 24.48
C ALA A 716 -23.33 17.44 22.96
N VAL A 717 -24.47 17.57 22.32
CA VAL A 717 -24.60 18.03 20.93
C VAL A 717 -25.38 19.32 20.91
N ILE A 718 -24.81 20.33 20.26
CA ILE A 718 -25.46 21.64 20.05
C ILE A 718 -25.93 21.70 18.60
N PHE A 719 -27.23 21.73 18.38
CA PHE A 719 -27.83 22.01 17.10
C PHE A 719 -27.98 23.52 16.91
N SER A 720 -27.75 24.00 15.69
CA SER A 720 -27.83 25.42 15.34
C SER A 720 -28.44 25.58 13.95
N SER A 721 -29.17 26.67 13.74
CA SER A 721 -29.68 27.08 12.43
C SER A 721 -28.79 28.16 11.83
N ALA A 722 -28.17 27.88 10.66
CA ALA A 722 -27.37 28.84 9.92
C ALA A 722 -28.16 30.05 9.40
N ASN A 723 -29.44 29.86 9.19
CA ASN A 723 -30.31 30.89 8.65
C ASN A 723 -30.91 31.82 9.74
N GLY A 724 -30.46 31.66 10.99
CA GLY A 724 -30.93 32.45 12.14
C GLY A 724 -32.36 32.14 12.59
N GLU A 725 -32.92 31.04 12.13
CA GLU A 725 -34.27 30.61 12.56
C GLU A 725 -34.23 29.98 13.93
N ASP A 726 -35.33 30.21 14.67
CA ASP A 726 -35.48 29.58 15.97
C ASP A 726 -35.73 28.09 15.84
N ILE A 727 -34.94 27.30 16.56
CA ILE A 727 -35.18 25.88 16.77
C ILE A 727 -36.29 25.78 17.85
N LYS A 728 -37.40 25.15 17.50
CA LYS A 728 -38.53 24.94 18.43
C LYS A 728 -38.23 23.77 19.36
N THR A 729 -37.98 22.62 18.78
CA THR A 729 -37.68 21.39 19.54
C THR A 729 -36.61 20.55 18.87
N VAL A 730 -35.90 19.80 19.70
CA VAL A 730 -35.06 18.67 19.26
C VAL A 730 -35.59 17.44 19.99
N GLU A 731 -36.02 16.45 19.20
CA GLU A 731 -36.57 15.18 19.68
C GLU A 731 -35.58 14.05 19.37
N VAL A 732 -35.33 13.18 20.35
CA VAL A 732 -34.46 11.99 20.20
C VAL A 732 -35.34 10.75 20.24
N PHE A 733 -35.21 9.88 19.25
CA PHE A 733 -35.94 8.62 19.13
C PHE A 733 -34.99 7.42 19.12
N ASP A 734 -35.45 6.31 19.63
CA ASP A 734 -34.77 5.04 19.34
C ASP A 734 -34.97 4.61 17.87
N LEU A 735 -34.28 3.53 17.45
CA LEU A 735 -34.41 3.02 16.07
C LEU A 735 -35.79 2.39 15.78
N GLY A 736 -36.60 2.13 16.81
CA GLY A 736 -37.98 1.66 16.72
C GLY A 736 -39.00 2.80 16.58
N GLY A 737 -38.57 4.10 16.70
CA GLY A 737 -39.42 5.27 16.61
C GLY A 737 -40.02 5.72 17.93
N SER A 738 -39.64 5.12 19.08
CA SER A 738 -40.10 5.56 20.41
C SER A 738 -39.33 6.81 20.82
N SER A 739 -40.05 7.86 21.26
CA SER A 739 -39.42 9.10 21.78
C SER A 739 -38.67 8.81 23.07
N LEU A 740 -37.41 9.21 23.12
CA LEU A 740 -36.50 9.05 24.28
C LEU A 740 -36.39 10.38 25.03
N GLU A 741 -36.34 11.52 24.33
CA GLU A 741 -36.17 12.86 24.91
C GLU A 741 -36.75 13.91 23.95
N THR A 742 -37.22 15.01 24.53
CA THR A 742 -37.59 16.23 23.78
C THR A 742 -37.01 17.43 24.53
N SER A 743 -36.19 18.21 23.83
CA SER A 743 -35.59 19.44 24.34
C SER A 743 -36.09 20.64 23.58
N GLU A 744 -36.44 21.72 24.30
CA GLU A 744 -36.86 22.97 23.68
C GLU A 744 -35.65 23.80 23.24
N GLY A 745 -35.77 24.48 22.11
CA GLY A 745 -34.72 25.36 21.60
C GLY A 745 -34.68 26.70 22.34
N SER A 746 -33.50 27.30 22.35
CA SER A 746 -33.26 28.65 22.84
C SER A 746 -32.77 29.52 21.68
N GLY A 747 -33.72 30.21 21.02
CA GLY A 747 -33.44 30.93 19.79
C GLY A 747 -33.00 29.98 18.67
N ASN A 748 -31.93 30.30 17.97
CA ASN A 748 -31.42 29.50 16.84
C ASN A 748 -30.54 28.29 17.25
N THR A 749 -30.55 27.93 18.54
CA THR A 749 -29.76 26.79 19.07
C THR A 749 -30.58 25.90 19.99
N CYS A 750 -30.21 24.64 20.08
CA CYS A 750 -30.68 23.69 21.09
C CYS A 750 -29.55 22.71 21.46
N THR A 751 -29.40 22.43 22.75
CA THR A 751 -28.38 21.54 23.28
C THR A 751 -29.02 20.28 23.84
N ILE A 752 -28.45 19.10 23.48
CA ILE A 752 -28.86 17.80 24.04
C ILE A 752 -27.67 17.21 24.80
N ASP A 753 -27.93 16.68 26.00
CA ASP A 753 -26.97 15.82 26.68
C ASP A 753 -26.92 14.44 25.98
N THR A 754 -25.74 14.03 25.51
CA THR A 754 -25.58 12.76 24.82
C THR A 754 -25.13 11.61 25.74
N THR A 755 -24.84 11.92 27.00
CA THR A 755 -24.39 10.92 27.99
C THR A 755 -25.35 9.74 28.12
N PRO A 756 -26.71 9.92 28.13
CA PRO A 756 -27.65 8.80 28.17
C PRO A 756 -27.64 7.90 26.94
N TYR A 757 -27.09 8.39 25.83
CA TYR A 757 -27.07 7.70 24.55
C TYR A 757 -25.69 7.15 24.14
N SER A 758 -24.73 7.24 25.04
CA SER A 758 -23.34 6.78 24.79
C SER A 758 -23.32 5.33 24.30
N GLY A 759 -22.72 5.11 23.13
CA GLY A 759 -22.66 3.81 22.46
C GLY A 759 -23.95 3.40 21.74
N ARG A 760 -24.95 4.28 21.63
CA ARG A 760 -26.23 4.01 20.96
C ARG A 760 -26.35 4.83 19.66
N THR A 761 -27.06 4.26 18.70
CA THR A 761 -27.55 4.99 17.53
C THR A 761 -29.01 5.38 17.76
N VAL A 762 -29.31 6.67 17.61
CA VAL A 762 -30.65 7.26 17.77
C VAL A 762 -31.02 8.04 16.52
N VAL A 763 -32.30 8.36 16.36
CA VAL A 763 -32.78 9.32 15.37
C VAL A 763 -33.05 10.63 16.09
N VAL A 764 -32.45 11.72 15.57
CA VAL A 764 -32.69 13.06 16.10
C VAL A 764 -33.53 13.84 15.10
N LYS A 765 -34.56 14.52 15.56
CA LYS A 765 -35.42 15.39 14.77
C LYS A 765 -35.36 16.80 15.34
N VAL A 766 -35.00 17.76 14.49
CA VAL A 766 -35.00 19.20 14.81
C VAL A 766 -36.18 19.85 14.13
N THR A 767 -37.02 20.55 14.89
CA THR A 767 -38.20 21.27 14.39
C THR A 767 -37.96 22.77 14.44
N THR A 768 -38.19 23.43 13.32
CA THR A 768 -38.19 24.91 13.18
C THR A 768 -39.56 25.41 12.71
N ALA A 769 -39.70 26.73 12.53
CA ALA A 769 -40.91 27.28 11.98
C ALA A 769 -41.17 26.89 10.51
N ARG A 770 -40.11 26.60 9.72
CA ARG A 770 -40.18 26.26 8.29
C ARG A 770 -40.27 24.78 8.01
N GLY A 771 -39.98 23.93 8.98
CA GLY A 771 -40.01 22.48 8.76
C GLY A 771 -39.19 21.69 9.76
N ASN A 772 -39.06 20.42 9.47
CA ASN A 772 -38.31 19.46 10.30
C ASN A 772 -37.06 18.98 9.57
N TRP A 773 -35.98 18.92 10.32
CA TRP A 773 -34.78 18.20 9.95
C TRP A 773 -34.65 16.95 10.81
N SER A 774 -34.19 15.83 10.24
CA SER A 774 -33.93 14.66 11.04
C SER A 774 -32.69 13.91 10.53
N ALA A 775 -31.91 13.36 11.46
CA ALA A 775 -30.75 12.56 11.16
C ALA A 775 -30.60 11.37 12.12
N LYS A 776 -29.98 10.32 11.64
CA LYS A 776 -29.56 9.19 12.45
C LYS A 776 -28.18 9.52 13.03
N MET A 777 -28.05 9.52 14.34
CA MET A 777 -26.82 9.92 15.03
C MET A 777 -26.36 8.80 15.97
N ALA A 778 -25.05 8.52 15.95
CA ALA A 778 -24.41 7.67 16.94
C ALA A 778 -23.74 8.54 18.00
N PHE A 779 -23.95 8.25 19.26
CA PHE A 779 -23.40 8.98 20.40
C PHE A 779 -22.45 8.13 21.23
#